data_7990563729dbd4896343c33587c56190
#
_entry.id   7990563729dbd4896343c33587c56190
#
_cell.length_a   1.000
_cell.length_b   1.000
_cell.length_c   1.000
_cell.angle_alpha   90.00
_cell.angle_beta   90.00
_cell.angle_gamma   90.00
#
_symmetry.space_group_name_H-M   'P 1'
#
loop_
_entity.id
_entity.type
_entity.pdbx_description
1 polymer ?
#
loop_
_entity_poly.entity_id
_entity_poly.type
_entity_poly.pdbx_seq_one_letter_code
_entity_poly.pdbx_strand_id
1 'polypeptide(L)'
;MEAAESSRDYPVVFEGRVEDRIIPRSGYRWYGGLITASNGSERIILFLTGTIARWLGRGERVRVEARSEPKPLPGYGRAFFPGDYRLYRLWGEDWVPVWPVWERVYRVEKPYYRAVIRAREAVSEEDYEEIAGLEQYHYASKEELVAVWKCPRCGYVMEANTRPTCPRCGSRMTIQEIRGSLPSSRFLVLELVSRREYEPRIVAYVRVDTPIPLMHRRVPDPESPDGYRVERLIREKVFPKDWFHPTFWPLTPAMWRRLLRMYRDLAQLYGSRRLARALVAERVAEEALARANTAAARIARVVVHPDYRGGGLGVLSVRAAVEWIKERRIPEMKRAKHIVETIAAMARYNPFFERAGFKYMWDTASGRPVLMYPLTEEARRRIEEYLRNDPVGRMHGGVLYRPRYKPASPLESPIILREVSKTYRSELGLEGLNPEVAEVLRSFGVERRVVERRVLEDVNLEIKPGSIVVLMGLSGAGKTTLLRLVLGAAGLGGDNPNYKPDTGEVIVAGNARVAALIPGEIEPEIGGRSLLEEIASKTGDVVEALEVLSAAGISDAVLYRARLWELSTGQKERARLAALLAEKPNLLVIDEFTAHLDPLTAVWVAGRLAKLARKHGITLILATHRREVLDALNPDMVLIVGYGRVHVQAGTAG
;
A
#
# COMPACT_ATOMS: atom_id res chain seq x y z
N MET A 1 16.97 17.11 9.99
CA MET A 1 17.88 17.88 10.84
C MET A 1 18.45 16.88 11.85
N GLU A 2 19.34 16.00 11.40
CA GLU A 2 20.24 15.25 12.27
C GLU A 2 21.40 16.17 12.55
N ALA A 3 21.37 16.78 13.73
CA ALA A 3 22.53 17.41 14.28
C ALA A 3 23.63 16.35 14.33
N ALA A 4 24.81 16.69 13.86
CA ALA A 4 26.02 15.96 14.13
C ALA A 4 26.09 15.73 15.65
N GLU A 5 25.70 14.52 16.10
CA GLU A 5 26.07 14.05 17.43
C GLU A 5 27.58 14.14 17.47
N SER A 6 28.09 14.97 18.34
CA SER A 6 29.49 15.38 18.35
C SER A 6 30.38 14.18 18.58
N SER A 7 31.61 14.20 18.05
CA SER A 7 32.67 13.20 18.31
C SER A 7 32.96 13.00 19.82
N ARG A 8 32.44 13.84 20.69
CA ARG A 8 32.50 13.74 22.15
C ARG A 8 31.69 12.57 22.73
N ASP A 9 30.63 12.10 22.03
CA ASP A 9 29.78 11.01 22.50
C ASP A 9 30.37 9.62 22.21
N TYR A 10 31.35 9.54 21.30
CA TYR A 10 32.02 8.30 20.89
C TYR A 10 33.55 8.46 20.94
N PRO A 11 34.15 8.53 22.15
CA PRO A 11 35.58 8.84 22.32
C PRO A 11 36.51 7.71 21.90
N VAL A 12 36.04 6.46 21.86
CA VAL A 12 36.84 5.30 21.51
C VAL A 12 36.77 5.07 20.01
N VAL A 13 37.94 5.12 19.35
CA VAL A 13 38.03 4.86 17.90
C VAL A 13 38.97 3.65 17.67
N PHE A 14 38.43 2.65 16.97
CA PHE A 14 39.19 1.50 16.50
C PHE A 14 39.15 1.43 14.98
N GLU A 15 40.26 1.36 14.30
CA GLU A 15 40.36 1.07 12.88
C GLU A 15 41.09 -0.26 12.67
N GLY A 16 40.52 -1.13 11.85
CA GLY A 16 41.10 -2.45 11.58
C GLY A 16 40.60 -3.07 10.29
N ARG A 17 40.95 -4.35 10.10
CA ARG A 17 40.45 -5.14 8.96
C ARG A 17 39.58 -6.29 9.45
N VAL A 18 38.53 -6.57 8.73
CA VAL A 18 37.70 -7.74 8.98
C VAL A 18 38.50 -9.01 8.75
N GLU A 19 38.68 -9.82 9.79
CA GLU A 19 39.37 -11.12 9.71
C GLU A 19 38.41 -12.24 9.41
N ASP A 20 37.27 -12.27 10.13
CA ASP A 20 36.25 -13.31 9.96
C ASP A 20 34.87 -12.79 10.26
N ARG A 21 33.89 -13.60 9.86
CA ARG A 21 32.48 -13.36 10.13
C ARG A 21 31.77 -14.66 10.47
N ILE A 22 30.89 -14.64 11.44
CA ILE A 22 30.03 -15.74 11.82
C ILE A 22 28.60 -15.31 11.69
N ILE A 23 27.83 -16.04 10.86
CA ILE A 23 26.41 -15.88 10.69
C ILE A 23 25.77 -17.18 11.17
N PRO A 24 24.92 -17.16 12.20
CA PRO A 24 24.30 -18.37 12.72
C PRO A 24 23.61 -19.18 11.63
N ARG A 25 23.82 -20.50 11.63
CA ARG A 25 23.17 -21.41 10.67
C ARG A 25 21.74 -21.75 11.09
N SER A 26 21.43 -21.63 12.37
CA SER A 26 20.08 -21.83 12.92
C SER A 26 19.38 -20.48 13.04
N GLY A 27 18.12 -20.45 12.63
CA GLY A 27 17.34 -19.23 12.64
C GLY A 27 17.34 -18.51 11.28
N TYR A 28 16.69 -17.37 11.26
CA TYR A 28 16.64 -16.54 10.05
C TYR A 28 18.01 -15.94 9.78
N ARG A 29 18.60 -16.26 8.64
CA ARG A 29 19.98 -15.88 8.30
C ARG A 29 20.20 -14.38 8.04
N TRP A 30 19.16 -13.56 8.15
CA TRP A 30 19.21 -12.13 7.95
C TRP A 30 19.42 -11.33 9.24
N TYR A 31 19.04 -11.90 10.39
CA TYR A 31 19.26 -11.28 11.69
C TYR A 31 20.34 -12.02 12.46
N GLY A 32 21.01 -11.36 13.36
CA GLY A 32 22.10 -11.94 14.16
C GLY A 32 23.34 -12.29 13.32
N GLY A 33 24.46 -11.80 13.76
CA GLY A 33 25.75 -12.08 13.17
C GLY A 33 26.85 -11.40 13.99
N LEU A 34 28.08 -11.80 13.77
CA LEU A 34 29.23 -11.12 14.31
C LEU A 34 30.38 -11.07 13.30
N ILE A 35 31.20 -10.06 13.40
CA ILE A 35 32.49 -9.98 12.70
C ILE A 35 33.60 -9.84 13.69
N THR A 36 34.78 -10.37 13.34
CA THR A 36 36.01 -10.12 14.03
C THR A 36 36.83 -9.16 13.19
N ALA A 37 37.35 -8.11 13.83
CA ALA A 37 38.23 -7.15 13.18
C ALA A 37 39.53 -7.00 13.98
N SER A 38 40.64 -6.79 13.28
CA SER A 38 41.97 -6.62 13.90
C SER A 38 42.75 -5.49 13.23
N ASN A 39 43.55 -4.79 14.03
CA ASN A 39 44.51 -3.79 13.56
C ASN A 39 45.98 -4.27 13.67
N GLY A 40 46.18 -5.56 14.00
CA GLY A 40 47.48 -6.16 14.20
C GLY A 40 47.95 -6.16 15.66
N SER A 41 47.52 -5.22 16.48
CA SER A 41 47.84 -5.16 17.92
C SER A 41 46.68 -5.62 18.80
N GLU A 42 45.44 -5.37 18.33
CA GLU A 42 44.21 -5.72 19.03
C GLU A 42 43.23 -6.42 18.08
N ARG A 43 42.46 -7.37 18.65
CA ARG A 43 41.37 -8.08 17.99
C ARG A 43 40.09 -7.86 18.75
N ILE A 44 39.04 -7.40 18.05
CA ILE A 44 37.72 -7.12 18.61
C ILE A 44 36.60 -7.90 17.89
N ILE A 45 35.55 -8.16 18.62
CA ILE A 45 34.31 -8.79 18.09
C ILE A 45 33.22 -7.75 18.06
N LEU A 46 32.49 -7.67 16.95
CA LEU A 46 31.36 -6.75 16.73
C LEU A 46 30.10 -7.55 16.52
N PHE A 47 29.12 -7.38 17.39
CA PHE A 47 27.78 -7.96 17.23
C PHE A 47 26.90 -7.03 16.41
N LEU A 48 26.28 -7.55 15.33
CA LEU A 48 25.44 -6.80 14.39
C LEU A 48 24.43 -7.72 13.70
N THR A 49 23.66 -7.20 12.74
CA THR A 49 22.73 -8.04 11.97
C THR A 49 23.45 -8.95 10.98
N GLY A 50 22.91 -10.15 10.75
CA GLY A 50 23.45 -11.10 9.78
C GLY A 50 23.47 -10.54 8.35
N THR A 51 22.52 -9.69 7.98
CA THR A 51 22.49 -9.01 6.69
C THR A 51 23.74 -8.12 6.50
N ILE A 52 24.08 -7.31 7.48
CA ILE A 52 25.28 -6.45 7.44
C ILE A 52 26.54 -7.28 7.47
N ALA A 53 26.61 -8.27 8.37
CA ALA A 53 27.77 -9.17 8.44
C ALA A 53 28.06 -9.88 7.11
N ARG A 54 27.02 -10.24 6.35
CA ARG A 54 27.19 -10.84 5.01
C ARG A 54 27.82 -9.90 3.99
N TRP A 55 27.53 -8.61 4.07
CA TRP A 55 28.05 -7.62 3.13
C TRP A 55 29.49 -7.17 3.47
N LEU A 56 29.97 -7.44 4.68
CA LEU A 56 31.34 -7.15 5.09
C LEU A 56 32.25 -8.33 4.74
N GLY A 57 33.18 -8.11 3.83
CA GLY A 57 34.13 -9.11 3.36
C GLY A 57 35.39 -9.18 4.20
N ARG A 58 36.07 -10.33 4.22
CA ARG A 58 37.43 -10.46 4.81
C ARG A 58 38.39 -9.49 4.14
N GLY A 59 39.26 -8.84 4.94
CA GLY A 59 40.26 -7.88 4.50
C GLY A 59 39.71 -6.45 4.30
N GLU A 60 38.39 -6.24 4.35
CA GLU A 60 37.81 -4.89 4.27
C GLU A 60 38.20 -4.05 5.49
N ARG A 61 38.51 -2.77 5.26
CA ARG A 61 38.78 -1.83 6.34
C ARG A 61 37.49 -1.36 6.97
N VAL A 62 37.47 -1.38 8.31
CA VAL A 62 36.35 -0.90 9.13
C VAL A 62 36.85 0.07 10.18
N ARG A 63 36.00 1.02 10.55
CA ARG A 63 36.19 1.95 11.65
C ARG A 63 35.04 1.80 12.62
N VAL A 64 35.36 1.63 13.88
CA VAL A 64 34.42 1.58 15.00
C VAL A 64 34.57 2.86 15.80
N GLU A 65 33.47 3.53 16.06
CA GLU A 65 33.39 4.65 17.00
C GLU A 65 32.51 4.19 18.16
N ALA A 66 33.02 4.14 19.39
CA ALA A 66 32.31 3.58 20.53
C ALA A 66 32.26 4.54 21.73
N ARG A 67 31.18 4.40 22.53
CA ARG A 67 30.96 5.18 23.75
C ARG A 67 31.89 4.77 24.90
N SER A 68 32.37 3.52 24.89
CA SER A 68 33.22 2.96 25.91
C SER A 68 34.15 1.92 25.31
N GLU A 69 35.17 1.54 26.03
CA GLU A 69 36.08 0.45 25.69
C GLU A 69 35.30 -0.87 25.46
N PRO A 70 35.81 -1.76 24.59
CA PRO A 70 35.19 -3.05 24.33
C PRO A 70 35.20 -3.92 25.61
N LYS A 71 34.05 -4.55 25.89
CA LYS A 71 33.85 -5.37 27.08
C LYS A 71 34.54 -6.73 26.92
N PRO A 72 35.15 -7.26 27.97
CA PRO A 72 35.74 -8.59 27.92
C PRO A 72 34.66 -9.65 27.70
N LEU A 73 34.92 -10.58 26.76
CA LEU A 73 34.09 -11.74 26.48
C LEU A 73 34.87 -13.01 26.83
N PRO A 74 34.53 -13.71 27.93
CA PRO A 74 35.30 -14.87 28.42
C PRO A 74 35.53 -15.91 27.33
N GLY A 75 36.77 -16.29 27.08
CA GLY A 75 37.17 -17.27 26.08
C GLY A 75 37.23 -16.77 24.64
N TYR A 76 36.80 -15.52 24.35
CA TYR A 76 36.70 -15.00 22.99
C TYR A 76 37.39 -13.65 22.74
N GLY A 77 37.83 -12.96 23.79
CA GLY A 77 38.52 -11.67 23.71
C GLY A 77 37.66 -10.50 24.15
N ARG A 78 37.67 -9.39 23.40
CA ARG A 78 36.90 -8.15 23.69
C ARG A 78 35.86 -7.89 22.63
N ALA A 79 34.70 -7.41 23.04
CA ALA A 79 33.55 -7.23 22.16
C ALA A 79 32.83 -5.90 22.35
N PHE A 80 32.30 -5.37 21.25
CA PHE A 80 31.27 -4.29 21.24
C PHE A 80 29.89 -4.86 20.98
N PHE A 81 28.91 -4.36 21.69
CA PHE A 81 27.50 -4.79 21.59
C PHE A 81 26.64 -3.72 20.92
N PRO A 82 25.51 -4.12 20.29
CA PRO A 82 24.58 -3.19 19.69
C PRO A 82 24.14 -2.09 20.67
N GLY A 83 24.16 -0.83 20.21
CA GLY A 83 23.88 0.34 21.03
C GLY A 83 25.13 1.05 21.59
N ASP A 84 26.25 0.35 21.74
CA ASP A 84 27.47 0.92 22.30
C ASP A 84 28.40 1.53 21.23
N TYR A 85 28.21 1.23 19.96
CA TYR A 85 29.13 1.63 18.89
C TYR A 85 28.46 1.97 17.56
N ARG A 86 29.20 2.70 16.73
CA ARG A 86 28.95 2.94 15.30
C ARG A 86 29.99 2.20 14.47
N LEU A 87 29.61 1.64 13.34
CA LEU A 87 30.51 0.93 12.43
C LEU A 87 30.44 1.56 11.05
N TYR A 88 31.59 1.82 10.51
CA TYR A 88 31.79 2.29 9.15
C TYR A 88 32.65 1.30 8.37
N ARG A 89 32.45 1.21 7.06
CA ARG A 89 33.36 0.52 6.13
C ARG A 89 34.01 1.54 5.21
N LEU A 90 35.28 1.32 4.88
CA LEU A 90 35.96 2.13 3.89
C LEU A 90 35.62 1.64 2.46
N TRP A 91 35.14 2.54 1.59
CA TRP A 91 34.93 2.26 0.19
C TRP A 91 35.48 3.42 -0.68
N GLY A 92 36.58 3.15 -1.41
CA GLY A 92 37.37 4.23 -2.00
C GLY A 92 38.00 5.06 -0.89
N GLU A 93 37.71 6.36 -0.87
CA GLU A 93 38.13 7.29 0.18
C GLU A 93 37.05 7.56 1.23
N ASP A 94 35.82 7.04 1.02
CA ASP A 94 34.66 7.31 1.86
C ASP A 94 34.50 6.31 3.01
N TRP A 95 34.24 6.81 4.20
CA TRP A 95 33.70 6.02 5.32
C TRP A 95 32.18 5.93 5.21
N VAL A 96 31.66 4.75 4.81
CA VAL A 96 30.24 4.48 4.65
C VAL A 96 29.67 3.89 5.94
N PRO A 97 28.65 4.51 6.56
CA PRO A 97 28.05 4.00 7.80
C PRO A 97 27.31 2.69 7.53
N VAL A 98 27.54 1.69 8.38
CA VAL A 98 26.93 0.37 8.28
C VAL A 98 26.17 -0.06 9.54
N TRP A 99 26.48 0.54 10.70
CA TRP A 99 25.82 0.30 11.98
C TRP A 99 25.81 1.58 12.83
N PRO A 100 24.75 1.93 13.59
CA PRO A 100 23.47 1.24 13.72
C PRO A 100 22.68 1.20 12.42
N VAL A 101 21.59 0.43 12.43
CA VAL A 101 20.66 0.38 11.29
C VAL A 101 20.00 1.73 11.09
N TRP A 102 19.66 2.02 9.82
CA TRP A 102 18.98 3.24 9.46
C TRP A 102 17.56 3.26 10.02
N GLU A 103 17.12 4.40 10.56
CA GLU A 103 15.74 4.64 10.94
C GLU A 103 15.36 6.10 10.72
N ARG A 104 14.09 6.36 10.48
CA ARG A 104 13.52 7.69 10.34
C ARG A 104 12.04 7.71 10.70
N VAL A 105 11.61 8.77 11.37
CA VAL A 105 10.22 8.96 11.80
C VAL A 105 9.51 9.93 10.86
N TYR A 106 8.33 9.54 10.39
CA TYR A 106 7.46 10.35 9.55
C TYR A 106 6.13 10.60 10.27
N ARG A 107 5.63 11.82 10.17
CA ARG A 107 4.28 12.16 10.61
C ARG A 107 3.36 12.13 9.39
N VAL A 108 2.32 11.32 9.44
CA VAL A 108 1.26 11.28 8.45
C VAL A 108 0.09 12.07 9.01
N GLU A 109 -0.11 13.26 8.47
CA GLU A 109 -1.20 14.14 8.85
C GLU A 109 -2.17 14.26 7.68
N LYS A 110 -3.38 13.78 7.88
CA LYS A 110 -4.53 13.96 7.00
C LYS A 110 -5.64 14.58 7.83
N PRO A 111 -6.58 15.30 7.27
CA PRO A 111 -7.69 15.87 8.01
C PRO A 111 -8.39 14.86 8.93
N TYR A 112 -8.38 13.59 8.54
CA TYR A 112 -9.10 12.49 9.16
C TYR A 112 -8.21 11.36 9.70
N TYR A 113 -6.88 11.45 9.56
CA TYR A 113 -5.96 10.39 10.00
C TYR A 113 -4.62 10.97 10.39
N ARG A 114 -4.20 10.70 11.61
CA ARG A 114 -2.89 11.06 12.12
C ARG A 114 -2.16 9.81 12.59
N ALA A 115 -0.96 9.61 12.11
CA ALA A 115 -0.10 8.52 12.56
C ALA A 115 1.36 8.96 12.57
N VAL A 116 2.09 8.41 13.51
CA VAL A 116 3.55 8.49 13.55
C VAL A 116 4.09 7.16 13.07
N ILE A 117 4.80 7.19 11.95
CA ILE A 117 5.37 6.01 11.29
C ILE A 117 6.88 6.05 11.44
N ARG A 118 7.47 5.02 12.00
CA ARG A 118 8.91 4.79 12.02
C ARG A 118 9.29 3.85 10.89
N ALA A 119 10.03 4.35 9.89
CA ALA A 119 10.65 3.51 8.88
C ALA A 119 12.05 3.13 9.36
N ARG A 120 12.36 1.84 9.37
CA ARG A 120 13.66 1.30 9.80
C ARG A 120 14.01 -0.02 9.12
N GLU A 121 15.27 -0.39 9.17
CA GLU A 121 15.70 -1.73 8.71
C GLU A 121 15.08 -2.83 9.59
N ALA A 122 14.70 -3.94 8.98
CA ALA A 122 14.33 -5.15 9.71
C ALA A 122 15.55 -5.76 10.37
N VAL A 123 15.47 -6.00 11.69
CA VAL A 123 16.61 -6.46 12.50
C VAL A 123 16.31 -7.67 13.38
N SER A 124 15.05 -7.85 13.80
CA SER A 124 14.65 -8.95 14.69
C SER A 124 13.95 -10.07 13.95
N GLU A 125 13.84 -11.23 14.59
CA GLU A 125 13.09 -12.36 14.03
C GLU A 125 11.62 -12.03 13.89
N GLU A 126 11.05 -11.27 14.83
CA GLU A 126 9.67 -10.81 14.81
C GLU A 126 9.41 -9.89 13.61
N ASP A 127 10.38 -9.03 13.22
CA ASP A 127 10.24 -8.21 12.02
C ASP A 127 10.06 -9.08 10.78
N TYR A 128 10.86 -10.13 10.64
CA TYR A 128 10.77 -11.04 9.49
C TYR A 128 9.53 -11.92 9.53
N GLU A 129 9.00 -12.26 10.71
CA GLU A 129 7.71 -12.93 10.84
C GLU A 129 6.57 -12.04 10.33
N GLU A 130 6.56 -10.78 10.73
CA GLU A 130 5.54 -9.84 10.27
C GLU A 130 5.68 -9.53 8.77
N ILE A 131 6.91 -9.45 8.24
CA ILE A 131 7.14 -9.35 6.78
C ILE A 131 6.58 -10.57 6.06
N ALA A 132 6.79 -11.78 6.58
CA ALA A 132 6.23 -13.00 5.99
C ALA A 132 4.69 -12.99 6.04
N GLY A 133 4.11 -12.53 7.14
CA GLY A 133 2.66 -12.34 7.26
C GLY A 133 2.11 -11.33 6.25
N LEU A 134 2.82 -10.22 6.01
CA LEU A 134 2.43 -9.22 5.02
C LEU A 134 2.61 -9.70 3.57
N GLU A 135 3.56 -10.60 3.30
CA GLU A 135 3.83 -11.11 1.94
C GLU A 135 2.62 -11.82 1.33
N GLN A 136 1.75 -12.44 2.14
CA GLN A 136 0.50 -13.04 1.66
C GLN A 136 -0.42 -12.04 0.95
N TYR A 137 -0.35 -10.77 1.29
CA TYR A 137 -1.14 -9.70 0.66
C TYR A 137 -0.51 -9.14 -0.62
N HIS A 138 0.60 -9.71 -1.07
CA HIS A 138 1.24 -9.31 -2.32
C HIS A 138 0.56 -9.99 -3.51
N TYR A 139 -0.03 -9.21 -4.40
CA TYR A 139 -0.81 -9.68 -5.56
C TYR A 139 -0.05 -10.56 -6.56
N ALA A 140 1.28 -10.51 -6.57
CA ALA A 140 2.12 -11.34 -7.45
C ALA A 140 2.57 -12.67 -6.80
N SER A 141 2.10 -13.00 -5.61
CA SER A 141 2.36 -14.28 -4.98
C SER A 141 1.59 -15.37 -5.70
N LYS A 142 2.27 -16.15 -6.54
CA LYS A 142 1.65 -17.25 -7.31
C LYS A 142 1.27 -18.45 -6.46
N GLU A 143 1.79 -18.54 -5.25
CA GLU A 143 1.64 -19.64 -4.32
C GLU A 143 1.20 -19.08 -2.95
N GLU A 144 0.38 -19.85 -2.24
CA GLU A 144 -0.19 -19.44 -0.95
C GLU A 144 0.86 -19.35 0.16
N LEU A 145 1.87 -20.23 0.12
CA LEU A 145 2.90 -20.31 1.16
C LEU A 145 4.07 -19.38 0.85
N VAL A 146 4.40 -18.49 1.77
CA VAL A 146 5.34 -17.38 1.53
C VAL A 146 6.64 -17.46 2.33
N ALA A 147 6.70 -18.28 3.39
CA ALA A 147 7.89 -18.44 4.20
C ALA A 147 8.30 -19.91 4.39
N VAL A 148 9.61 -20.15 4.36
CA VAL A 148 10.24 -21.42 4.70
C VAL A 148 10.73 -21.35 6.14
N TRP A 149 10.30 -22.28 6.97
CA TRP A 149 10.60 -22.38 8.39
C TRP A 149 11.50 -23.56 8.68
N LYS A 150 12.47 -23.39 9.57
CA LYS A 150 13.38 -24.44 10.01
C LYS A 150 13.33 -24.60 11.52
N CYS A 151 13.25 -25.82 11.99
CA CYS A 151 13.35 -26.11 13.41
C CYS A 151 14.81 -25.96 13.88
N PRO A 152 15.09 -25.12 14.89
CA PRO A 152 16.45 -24.94 15.40
C PRO A 152 16.96 -26.19 16.13
N ARG A 153 16.05 -27.04 16.67
CA ARG A 153 16.40 -28.24 17.44
C ARG A 153 16.67 -29.45 16.57
N CYS A 154 15.81 -29.77 15.62
CA CYS A 154 15.91 -31.03 14.83
C CYS A 154 16.16 -30.80 13.32
N GLY A 155 16.25 -29.55 12.87
CA GLY A 155 16.52 -29.23 11.47
C GLY A 155 15.34 -29.47 10.50
N TYR A 156 14.16 -29.87 10.99
CA TYR A 156 12.98 -30.06 10.14
C TYR A 156 12.59 -28.76 9.43
N VAL A 157 12.21 -28.85 8.16
CA VAL A 157 11.88 -27.69 7.31
C VAL A 157 10.45 -27.86 6.79
N MET A 158 9.67 -26.78 6.84
CA MET A 158 8.34 -26.71 6.27
C MET A 158 8.00 -25.31 5.76
N GLU A 159 6.99 -25.19 4.92
CA GLU A 159 6.47 -23.94 4.42
C GLU A 159 5.16 -23.58 5.15
N ALA A 160 5.01 -22.33 5.56
CA ALA A 160 3.79 -21.80 6.19
C ALA A 160 3.75 -20.26 6.09
N ASN A 161 2.53 -19.68 6.15
CA ASN A 161 2.34 -18.22 6.17
C ASN A 161 2.51 -17.62 7.58
N THR A 162 2.29 -18.42 8.60
CA THR A 162 2.45 -18.05 10.00
C THR A 162 3.48 -18.94 10.66
N ARG A 163 4.05 -18.51 11.78
CA ARG A 163 5.07 -19.26 12.50
C ARG A 163 4.53 -20.60 13.02
N PRO A 164 5.03 -21.74 12.53
CA PRO A 164 4.58 -23.05 12.97
C PRO A 164 5.33 -23.57 14.19
N THR A 165 4.73 -24.54 14.87
CA THR A 165 5.41 -25.43 15.80
C THR A 165 5.93 -26.64 15.05
N CYS A 166 7.16 -27.08 15.36
CA CYS A 166 7.76 -28.24 14.70
C CYS A 166 6.96 -29.52 14.97
N PRO A 167 6.46 -30.22 13.94
CA PRO A 167 5.66 -31.43 14.14
C PRO A 167 6.49 -32.61 14.66
N ARG A 168 7.83 -32.54 14.60
CA ARG A 168 8.71 -33.61 15.08
C ARG A 168 9.11 -33.49 16.55
N CYS A 169 9.31 -32.30 17.05
CA CYS A 169 9.86 -32.11 18.39
C CYS A 169 9.18 -31.00 19.23
N GLY A 170 8.08 -30.44 18.75
CA GLY A 170 7.31 -29.42 19.47
C GLY A 170 7.99 -28.05 19.62
N SER A 171 9.22 -27.86 19.09
CA SER A 171 9.93 -26.60 19.24
C SER A 171 9.36 -25.52 18.30
N ARG A 172 9.37 -24.28 18.76
CA ARG A 172 9.03 -23.11 17.93
C ARG A 172 10.01 -23.00 16.77
N MET A 173 9.51 -22.88 15.54
CA MET A 173 10.37 -22.82 14.35
C MET A 173 10.82 -21.38 14.05
N THR A 174 11.90 -21.24 13.30
CA THR A 174 12.50 -19.96 12.90
C THR A 174 12.42 -19.78 11.39
N ILE A 175 12.23 -18.56 10.91
CA ILE A 175 12.21 -18.26 9.46
C ILE A 175 13.60 -18.48 8.90
N GLN A 176 13.69 -19.26 7.83
CA GLN A 176 14.90 -19.47 7.05
C GLN A 176 14.93 -18.62 5.78
N GLU A 177 13.78 -18.45 5.13
CA GLU A 177 13.67 -17.75 3.87
C GLU A 177 12.26 -17.19 3.67
N ILE A 178 12.17 -15.99 3.07
CA ILE A 178 10.94 -15.43 2.52
C ILE A 178 10.96 -15.68 1.03
N ARG A 179 9.90 -16.25 0.49
CA ARG A 179 9.83 -16.67 -0.92
C ARG A 179 10.23 -15.55 -1.88
N GLY A 180 11.10 -15.90 -2.83
CA GLY A 180 11.60 -14.97 -3.85
C GLY A 180 12.55 -13.90 -3.34
N SER A 181 12.96 -13.92 -2.07
CA SER A 181 14.06 -13.10 -1.59
C SER A 181 15.40 -13.69 -2.03
N LEU A 182 16.36 -12.82 -2.24
CA LEU A 182 17.74 -13.17 -2.59
C LEU A 182 18.65 -13.00 -1.36
N PRO A 183 19.82 -13.64 -1.33
CA PRO A 183 20.83 -13.33 -0.31
C PRO A 183 21.24 -11.85 -0.26
N SER A 184 21.05 -11.12 -1.36
CA SER A 184 21.27 -9.67 -1.47
C SER A 184 20.10 -8.83 -0.98
N SER A 185 18.93 -9.42 -0.71
CA SER A 185 17.72 -8.69 -0.30
C SER A 185 17.89 -8.03 1.05
N ARG A 186 17.42 -6.78 1.14
CA ARG A 186 17.29 -6.03 2.40
C ARG A 186 15.88 -5.50 2.55
N PHE A 187 15.43 -5.42 3.79
CA PHE A 187 14.04 -5.10 4.12
C PHE A 187 13.96 -3.85 4.97
N LEU A 188 13.16 -2.90 4.53
CA LEU A 188 12.74 -1.73 5.29
C LEU A 188 11.32 -1.99 5.79
N VAL A 189 11.06 -1.76 7.07
CA VAL A 189 9.72 -1.88 7.67
C VAL A 189 9.20 -0.53 8.08
N LEU A 190 7.88 -0.35 7.96
CA LEU A 190 7.16 0.81 8.44
C LEU A 190 6.33 0.39 9.65
N GLU A 191 6.68 0.92 10.80
CA GLU A 191 6.14 0.58 12.12
C GLU A 191 5.26 1.71 12.64
N LEU A 192 4.09 1.38 13.20
CA LEU A 192 3.26 2.33 13.94
C LEU A 192 3.90 2.62 15.31
N VAL A 193 4.31 3.86 15.55
CA VAL A 193 4.92 4.27 16.81
C VAL A 193 3.89 4.29 17.95
N SER A 194 2.70 4.84 17.66
CA SER A 194 1.56 4.85 18.61
C SER A 194 0.47 3.96 18.03
N ARG A 195 0.28 2.77 18.59
CA ARG A 195 -0.71 1.80 18.16
C ARG A 195 -1.55 1.30 19.33
N ARG A 196 -2.76 0.87 19.03
CA ARG A 196 -3.59 0.11 19.96
C ARG A 196 -3.15 -1.36 19.94
N GLU A 197 -3.46 -2.11 20.98
CA GLU A 197 -3.03 -3.52 21.10
C GLU A 197 -3.44 -4.41 19.92
N TYR A 198 -4.62 -4.16 19.34
CA TYR A 198 -5.16 -4.91 18.20
C TYR A 198 -4.59 -4.47 16.83
N GLU A 199 -3.88 -3.36 16.76
CA GLU A 199 -3.28 -2.89 15.51
C GLU A 199 -1.97 -3.63 15.23
N PRO A 200 -1.65 -3.93 13.95
CA PRO A 200 -0.38 -4.52 13.59
C PRO A 200 0.77 -3.57 13.93
N ARG A 201 1.91 -4.09 14.36
CA ARG A 201 3.10 -3.28 14.60
C ARG A 201 3.68 -2.78 13.28
N ILE A 202 3.88 -3.67 12.31
CA ILE A 202 4.38 -3.34 10.97
C ILE A 202 3.21 -3.26 10.00
N VAL A 203 3.00 -2.08 9.44
CA VAL A 203 1.90 -1.81 8.48
C VAL A 203 2.34 -1.84 7.03
N ALA A 204 3.64 -1.81 6.76
CA ALA A 204 4.19 -1.96 5.42
C ALA A 204 5.65 -2.42 5.45
N TYR A 205 6.11 -3.00 4.35
CA TYR A 205 7.53 -3.23 4.13
C TYR A 205 7.94 -2.97 2.69
N VAL A 206 9.23 -2.69 2.50
CA VAL A 206 9.86 -2.57 1.19
C VAL A 206 11.04 -3.52 1.13
N ARG A 207 11.12 -4.32 0.06
CA ARG A 207 12.29 -5.14 -0.25
C ARG A 207 13.14 -4.49 -1.32
N VAL A 208 14.41 -4.31 -1.01
CA VAL A 208 15.42 -3.74 -1.92
C VAL A 208 16.44 -4.81 -2.26
N ASP A 209 16.66 -5.00 -3.55
CA ASP A 209 17.60 -5.94 -4.13
C ASP A 209 18.65 -5.20 -4.99
N THR A 210 19.69 -5.92 -5.40
CA THR A 210 20.53 -5.49 -6.52
C THR A 210 19.69 -5.46 -7.82
N PRO A 211 20.07 -4.64 -8.81
CA PRO A 211 19.38 -4.63 -10.11
C PRO A 211 19.39 -6.00 -10.79
N ILE A 212 18.41 -6.27 -11.62
CA ILE A 212 18.45 -7.49 -12.44
C ILE A 212 19.62 -7.40 -13.45
N PRO A 213 20.27 -8.53 -13.77
CA PRO A 213 21.49 -8.51 -14.59
C PRO A 213 21.29 -7.94 -15.99
N LEU A 214 20.24 -8.35 -16.66
CA LEU A 214 19.96 -8.02 -18.06
C LEU A 214 18.58 -7.37 -18.18
N MET A 215 18.48 -6.29 -18.94
CA MET A 215 17.21 -5.62 -19.21
C MET A 215 17.00 -5.47 -20.71
N HIS A 216 15.91 -6.05 -21.20
CA HIS A 216 15.45 -5.91 -22.57
C HIS A 216 14.12 -5.17 -22.56
N ARG A 217 13.81 -4.40 -23.60
CA ARG A 217 12.53 -3.68 -23.72
C ARG A 217 11.74 -4.15 -24.94
N ARG A 218 10.43 -3.97 -24.85
CA ARG A 218 9.52 -3.98 -26.01
C ARG A 218 9.59 -2.63 -26.72
N VAL A 219 9.63 -2.68 -28.03
CA VAL A 219 9.47 -1.51 -28.89
C VAL A 219 8.30 -1.79 -29.82
N PRO A 220 7.31 -0.90 -29.95
CA PRO A 220 6.22 -1.07 -30.92
C PRO A 220 6.76 -1.33 -32.32
N ASP A 221 6.23 -2.33 -33.01
CA ASP A 221 6.61 -2.71 -34.35
C ASP A 221 5.39 -3.27 -35.09
N PRO A 222 4.73 -2.45 -35.93
CA PRO A 222 3.54 -2.88 -36.66
C PRO A 222 3.77 -4.06 -37.63
N GLU A 223 5.01 -4.27 -38.06
CA GLU A 223 5.36 -5.38 -38.97
C GLU A 223 5.56 -6.73 -38.23
N SER A 224 5.71 -6.66 -36.90
CA SER A 224 5.84 -7.87 -36.08
C SER A 224 4.46 -8.52 -35.81
N PRO A 225 4.34 -9.87 -35.89
CA PRO A 225 3.10 -10.58 -35.58
C PRO A 225 2.54 -10.26 -34.18
N ASP A 226 3.42 -9.98 -33.22
CA ASP A 226 3.06 -9.65 -31.84
C ASP A 226 2.88 -8.12 -31.62
N GLY A 227 3.00 -7.30 -32.67
CA GLY A 227 2.92 -5.84 -32.58
C GLY A 227 4.12 -5.16 -31.92
N TYR A 228 5.18 -5.90 -31.63
CA TYR A 228 6.40 -5.37 -31.02
C TYR A 228 7.64 -6.21 -31.38
N ARG A 229 8.80 -5.56 -31.30
CA ARG A 229 10.12 -6.22 -31.29
C ARG A 229 10.82 -6.06 -29.95
N VAL A 230 11.76 -6.96 -29.66
CA VAL A 230 12.56 -6.93 -28.43
C VAL A 230 13.91 -6.26 -28.70
N GLU A 231 14.18 -5.14 -28.04
CA GLU A 231 15.48 -4.51 -28.04
C GLU A 231 16.29 -4.96 -26.82
N ARG A 232 17.49 -5.48 -27.06
CA ARG A 232 18.36 -6.04 -26.02
C ARG A 232 19.18 -4.98 -25.35
N LEU A 233 19.47 -5.17 -24.05
CA LEU A 233 20.43 -4.38 -23.25
C LEU A 233 20.13 -2.88 -23.25
N ILE A 234 18.87 -2.49 -23.11
CA ILE A 234 18.46 -1.09 -23.21
C ILE A 234 19.11 -0.20 -22.13
N ARG A 235 19.32 -0.72 -20.91
CA ARG A 235 19.93 0.07 -19.84
C ARG A 235 21.34 0.55 -20.20
N GLU A 236 22.12 -0.32 -20.82
CA GLU A 236 23.51 -0.04 -21.24
C GLU A 236 23.59 0.96 -22.39
N LYS A 237 22.46 1.24 -23.07
CA LYS A 237 22.36 2.29 -24.10
C LYS A 237 22.01 3.65 -23.51
N VAL A 238 21.30 3.67 -22.37
CA VAL A 238 20.83 4.89 -21.70
C VAL A 238 21.77 5.32 -20.57
N PHE A 239 22.32 4.36 -19.83
CA PHE A 239 23.13 4.59 -18.64
C PHE A 239 24.51 3.92 -18.76
N PRO A 240 25.51 4.36 -17.99
CA PRO A 240 26.80 3.69 -17.90
C PRO A 240 26.62 2.23 -17.44
N LYS A 241 27.25 1.29 -18.14
CA LYS A 241 27.13 -0.15 -17.88
C LYS A 241 27.56 -0.52 -16.46
N ASP A 242 28.54 0.14 -15.91
CA ASP A 242 29.08 -0.08 -14.59
C ASP A 242 28.11 0.33 -13.45
N TRP A 243 27.02 1.08 -13.76
CA TRP A 243 25.99 1.37 -12.76
C TRP A 243 25.20 0.12 -12.36
N PHE A 244 25.07 -0.84 -13.25
CA PHE A 244 24.26 -2.05 -13.06
C PHE A 244 25.10 -3.31 -12.88
N HIS A 245 26.41 -3.23 -12.96
CA HIS A 245 27.31 -4.38 -12.87
C HIS A 245 28.55 -4.05 -12.00
N PRO A 246 29.13 -5.07 -11.34
CA PRO A 246 28.63 -6.43 -11.19
C PRO A 246 27.45 -6.52 -10.22
N THR A 247 26.41 -7.26 -10.60
CA THR A 247 25.26 -7.57 -9.74
C THR A 247 25.51 -8.86 -8.98
N PHE A 248 24.55 -9.24 -8.13
CA PHE A 248 24.53 -10.58 -7.52
C PHE A 248 24.48 -11.71 -8.58
N TRP A 249 24.05 -11.41 -9.78
CA TRP A 249 23.83 -12.36 -10.90
C TRP A 249 24.16 -11.70 -12.24
N PRO A 250 24.60 -12.43 -13.27
CA PRO A 250 25.04 -13.81 -13.36
C PRO A 250 26.50 -13.99 -12.91
N LEU A 251 26.85 -15.24 -12.62
CA LEU A 251 28.24 -15.66 -12.38
C LEU A 251 29.02 -15.75 -13.70
N THR A 252 30.34 -15.52 -13.64
CA THR A 252 31.20 -15.67 -14.82
C THR A 252 31.37 -17.16 -15.19
N PRO A 253 31.62 -17.50 -16.48
CA PRO A 253 31.89 -18.87 -16.88
C PRO A 253 33.05 -19.54 -16.13
N ALA A 254 34.09 -18.78 -15.79
CA ALA A 254 35.21 -19.29 -14.99
C ALA A 254 34.80 -19.70 -13.60
N MET A 255 33.93 -18.91 -12.96
CA MET A 255 33.36 -19.17 -11.66
C MET A 255 32.47 -20.42 -11.68
N TRP A 256 31.63 -20.57 -12.69
CA TRP A 256 30.81 -21.76 -12.90
C TRP A 256 31.66 -23.05 -13.02
N ARG A 257 32.74 -23.02 -13.81
CA ARG A 257 33.66 -24.16 -13.91
C ARG A 257 34.29 -24.56 -12.58
N ARG A 258 34.67 -23.56 -11.78
CA ARG A 258 35.21 -23.78 -10.43
C ARG A 258 34.17 -24.42 -9.50
N LEU A 259 32.95 -23.91 -9.52
CA LEU A 259 31.85 -24.39 -8.68
C LEU A 259 31.41 -25.80 -9.05
N LEU A 260 31.44 -26.16 -10.34
CA LEU A 260 31.15 -27.51 -10.81
C LEU A 260 32.24 -28.50 -10.32
N ARG A 261 33.50 -28.11 -10.30
CA ARG A 261 34.56 -28.94 -9.71
C ARG A 261 34.31 -29.12 -8.20
N MET A 262 34.14 -28.04 -7.48
CA MET A 262 33.83 -28.06 -6.05
C MET A 262 32.59 -28.95 -5.73
N TYR A 263 31.56 -28.91 -6.57
CA TYR A 263 30.38 -29.78 -6.42
C TYR A 263 30.75 -31.25 -6.49
N ARG A 264 31.58 -31.66 -7.49
CA ARG A 264 32.01 -33.06 -7.66
C ARG A 264 32.83 -33.52 -6.47
N ASP A 265 33.78 -32.70 -6.02
CA ASP A 265 34.65 -33.00 -4.88
C ASP A 265 33.83 -33.15 -3.59
N LEU A 266 32.88 -32.22 -3.32
CA LEU A 266 32.02 -32.28 -2.14
C LEU A 266 31.04 -33.48 -2.22
N ALA A 267 30.50 -33.79 -3.40
CA ALA A 267 29.61 -34.91 -3.56
C ALA A 267 30.33 -36.26 -3.32
N GLN A 268 31.58 -36.35 -3.71
CA GLN A 268 32.44 -37.51 -3.44
C GLN A 268 32.82 -37.57 -1.96
N LEU A 269 33.24 -36.45 -1.37
CA LEU A 269 33.71 -36.38 0.05
C LEU A 269 32.59 -36.76 1.03
N TYR A 270 31.36 -36.21 0.81
CA TYR A 270 30.24 -36.39 1.73
C TYR A 270 29.26 -37.51 1.33
N GLY A 271 29.47 -38.18 0.18
CA GLY A 271 28.56 -39.20 -0.32
C GLY A 271 27.13 -38.71 -0.60
N SER A 272 26.88 -37.39 -0.61
CA SER A 272 25.56 -36.78 -0.71
C SER A 272 25.51 -35.63 -1.73
N ARG A 273 24.87 -35.90 -2.87
CA ARG A 273 24.62 -34.89 -3.89
C ARG A 273 23.78 -33.72 -3.40
N ARG A 274 22.84 -33.96 -2.46
CA ARG A 274 21.98 -32.93 -1.85
C ARG A 274 22.79 -31.96 -0.98
N LEU A 275 23.65 -32.51 -0.11
CA LEU A 275 24.52 -31.71 0.73
C LEU A 275 25.53 -30.91 -0.09
N ALA A 276 26.17 -31.54 -1.09
CA ALA A 276 27.09 -30.86 -1.98
C ALA A 276 26.44 -29.69 -2.71
N ARG A 277 25.20 -29.85 -3.22
CA ARG A 277 24.43 -28.75 -3.85
C ARG A 277 24.19 -27.59 -2.87
N ALA A 278 23.81 -27.88 -1.63
CA ALA A 278 23.56 -26.86 -0.62
C ALA A 278 24.83 -26.05 -0.29
N LEU A 279 25.96 -26.73 -0.09
CA LEU A 279 27.26 -26.10 0.19
C LEU A 279 27.76 -25.25 -0.98
N VAL A 280 27.62 -25.74 -2.21
CA VAL A 280 27.97 -24.98 -3.42
C VAL A 280 27.07 -23.77 -3.58
N ALA A 281 25.74 -23.89 -3.37
CA ALA A 281 24.81 -22.78 -3.46
C ALA A 281 25.14 -21.66 -2.44
N GLU A 282 25.50 -22.02 -1.21
CA GLU A 282 25.95 -21.08 -0.20
C GLU A 282 27.23 -20.35 -0.64
N ARG A 283 28.21 -21.11 -1.16
CA ARG A 283 29.47 -20.52 -1.67
C ARG A 283 29.24 -19.60 -2.86
N VAL A 284 28.35 -19.98 -3.79
CA VAL A 284 27.94 -19.14 -4.91
C VAL A 284 27.33 -17.83 -4.43
N ALA A 285 26.44 -17.91 -3.45
CA ALA A 285 25.78 -16.72 -2.87
C ALA A 285 26.82 -15.79 -2.22
N GLU A 286 27.76 -16.33 -1.45
CA GLU A 286 28.82 -15.54 -0.82
C GLU A 286 29.72 -14.83 -1.83
N GLU A 287 30.18 -15.54 -2.86
CA GLU A 287 31.05 -14.95 -3.88
C GLU A 287 30.33 -13.91 -4.72
N ALA A 288 29.06 -14.15 -5.03
CA ALA A 288 28.24 -13.17 -5.74
C ALA A 288 28.00 -11.90 -4.92
N LEU A 289 27.72 -12.04 -3.61
CA LEU A 289 27.59 -10.90 -2.70
C LEU A 289 28.90 -10.10 -2.60
N ALA A 290 30.04 -10.77 -2.43
CA ALA A 290 31.34 -10.11 -2.34
C ALA A 290 31.67 -9.29 -3.59
N ARG A 291 31.25 -9.77 -4.78
CA ARG A 291 31.48 -9.11 -6.06
C ARG A 291 30.46 -8.00 -6.39
N ALA A 292 29.23 -8.10 -5.87
CA ALA A 292 28.19 -7.13 -6.17
C ALA A 292 28.65 -5.71 -5.76
N ASN A 293 28.58 -4.80 -6.73
CA ASN A 293 29.02 -3.41 -6.57
C ASN A 293 28.32 -2.54 -7.62
N THR A 294 27.06 -2.25 -7.39
CA THR A 294 26.25 -1.49 -8.35
C THR A 294 26.06 -0.04 -7.90
N ALA A 295 25.93 0.90 -8.84
CA ALA A 295 25.48 2.26 -8.59
C ALA A 295 23.95 2.39 -8.76
N ALA A 296 23.27 1.29 -8.98
CA ALA A 296 21.81 1.19 -9.01
C ALA A 296 21.30 0.28 -7.89
N ALA A 297 20.08 0.54 -7.47
CA ALA A 297 19.32 -0.34 -6.56
C ALA A 297 17.95 -0.66 -7.16
N ARG A 298 17.33 -1.76 -6.75
CA ARG A 298 16.00 -2.13 -7.20
C ARG A 298 15.04 -2.27 -6.03
N ILE A 299 13.95 -1.50 -6.06
CA ILE A 299 12.80 -1.79 -5.21
C ILE A 299 12.08 -2.99 -5.83
N ALA A 300 12.21 -4.15 -5.18
CA ALA A 300 11.68 -5.40 -5.68
C ALA A 300 10.25 -5.68 -5.20
N ARG A 301 9.87 -5.17 -4.03
CA ARG A 301 8.53 -5.27 -3.47
C ARG A 301 8.18 -4.09 -2.59
N VAL A 302 6.91 -3.73 -2.60
CA VAL A 302 6.26 -2.81 -1.66
C VAL A 302 4.94 -3.44 -1.27
N VAL A 303 4.77 -3.74 0.00
CA VAL A 303 3.52 -4.32 0.52
C VAL A 303 3.01 -3.46 1.65
N VAL A 304 1.74 -3.09 1.58
CA VAL A 304 1.01 -2.35 2.62
C VAL A 304 -0.12 -3.23 3.12
N HIS A 305 -0.27 -3.32 4.43
CA HIS A 305 -1.36 -4.04 5.08
C HIS A 305 -2.71 -3.58 4.50
N PRO A 306 -3.65 -4.48 4.18
CA PRO A 306 -4.90 -4.14 3.52
C PRO A 306 -5.66 -2.99 4.17
N ASP A 307 -5.81 -3.01 5.50
CA ASP A 307 -6.58 -2.02 6.26
C ASP A 307 -5.93 -0.62 6.26
N TYR A 308 -4.65 -0.53 5.93
CA TYR A 308 -3.89 0.74 5.85
C TYR A 308 -3.66 1.22 4.42
N ARG A 309 -4.23 0.54 3.42
CA ARG A 309 -4.15 0.97 2.03
C ARG A 309 -4.99 2.22 1.81
N GLY A 310 -4.48 3.13 0.97
CA GLY A 310 -5.18 4.35 0.59
C GLY A 310 -4.87 5.58 1.43
N GLY A 311 -4.27 5.43 2.62
CA GLY A 311 -3.80 6.53 3.46
C GLY A 311 -2.48 7.19 2.99
N GLY A 312 -1.94 6.78 1.83
CA GLY A 312 -0.67 7.31 1.30
C GLY A 312 0.56 6.53 1.74
N LEU A 313 0.40 5.46 2.55
CA LEU A 313 1.53 4.66 3.04
C LEU A 313 2.37 4.02 1.92
N GLY A 314 1.76 3.62 0.80
CA GLY A 314 2.53 3.11 -0.34
C GLY A 314 3.52 4.13 -0.91
N VAL A 315 3.11 5.39 -1.04
CA VAL A 315 3.99 6.48 -1.48
C VAL A 315 5.06 6.77 -0.43
N LEU A 316 4.69 6.81 0.86
CA LEU A 316 5.62 7.00 1.98
C LEU A 316 6.66 5.89 2.02
N SER A 317 6.24 4.62 1.87
CA SER A 317 7.13 3.46 1.84
C SER A 317 8.19 3.59 0.75
N VAL A 318 7.79 4.00 -0.46
CA VAL A 318 8.73 4.20 -1.58
C VAL A 318 9.68 5.36 -1.29
N ARG A 319 9.19 6.49 -0.77
CA ARG A 319 10.04 7.66 -0.43
C ARG A 319 11.06 7.32 0.65
N ALA A 320 10.62 6.68 1.72
CA ALA A 320 11.52 6.21 2.79
C ALA A 320 12.58 5.24 2.26
N ALA A 321 12.21 4.31 1.37
CA ALA A 321 13.15 3.40 0.73
C ALA A 321 14.17 4.14 -0.16
N VAL A 322 13.76 5.17 -0.88
CA VAL A 322 14.66 6.01 -1.70
C VAL A 322 15.67 6.74 -0.82
N GLU A 323 15.24 7.34 0.29
CA GLU A 323 16.12 7.98 1.27
C GLU A 323 17.11 6.99 1.87
N TRP A 324 16.62 5.84 2.33
CA TRP A 324 17.43 4.76 2.86
C TRP A 324 18.49 4.27 1.85
N ILE A 325 18.09 4.02 0.61
CA ILE A 325 18.99 3.61 -0.48
C ILE A 325 20.10 4.65 -0.68
N LYS A 326 19.74 5.92 -0.73
CA LYS A 326 20.68 7.02 -0.96
C LYS A 326 21.69 7.16 0.18
N GLU A 327 21.21 7.23 1.43
CA GLU A 327 22.04 7.50 2.60
C GLU A 327 22.94 6.32 2.98
N ARG A 328 22.42 5.11 2.89
CA ARG A 328 23.11 3.89 3.31
C ARG A 328 23.71 3.11 2.15
N ARG A 329 23.61 3.61 0.91
CA ARG A 329 24.11 2.96 -0.30
C ARG A 329 23.62 1.52 -0.45
N ILE A 330 22.34 1.27 -0.09
CA ILE A 330 21.70 -0.04 -0.07
C ILE A 330 21.58 -0.60 -1.52
N PRO A 331 21.68 -1.93 -1.75
CA PRO A 331 21.81 -2.99 -0.73
C PRO A 331 23.23 -3.29 -0.28
N GLU A 332 24.27 -2.97 -1.05
CA GLU A 332 25.65 -3.41 -0.80
C GLU A 332 26.40 -2.56 0.24
N MET A 333 25.94 -1.36 0.52
CA MET A 333 26.62 -0.37 1.38
C MET A 333 28.07 -0.09 0.92
N LYS A 334 28.26 0.03 -0.38
CA LYS A 334 29.56 0.29 -0.99
C LYS A 334 29.50 1.59 -1.78
N ARG A 335 29.24 1.47 -3.06
CA ARG A 335 29.19 2.53 -4.02
C ARG A 335 27.96 3.41 -3.84
N ALA A 336 28.11 4.73 -3.97
CA ALA A 336 26.98 5.66 -4.03
C ALA A 336 26.00 5.25 -5.11
N LYS A 337 24.71 5.42 -4.84
CA LYS A 337 23.66 5.05 -5.77
C LYS A 337 23.28 6.26 -6.63
N HIS A 338 23.24 6.06 -7.93
CA HIS A 338 22.79 7.07 -8.90
C HIS A 338 21.33 6.96 -9.24
N ILE A 339 20.77 5.72 -9.18
CA ILE A 339 19.42 5.45 -9.68
C ILE A 339 18.75 4.31 -8.89
N VAL A 340 17.44 4.42 -8.73
CA VAL A 340 16.60 3.34 -8.21
C VAL A 340 15.66 2.88 -9.31
N GLU A 341 15.67 1.58 -9.62
CA GLU A 341 14.74 0.97 -10.58
C GLU A 341 13.64 0.18 -9.87
N THR A 342 12.51 0.01 -10.53
CA THR A 342 11.48 -0.96 -10.17
C THR A 342 10.81 -1.52 -11.40
N ILE A 343 10.30 -2.76 -11.31
CA ILE A 343 9.50 -3.41 -12.34
C ILE A 343 8.15 -3.70 -11.71
N ALA A 344 7.16 -2.88 -12.00
CA ALA A 344 5.90 -2.84 -11.28
C ALA A 344 4.70 -2.98 -12.22
N ALA A 345 4.19 -4.21 -12.41
CA ALA A 345 3.01 -4.45 -13.24
C ALA A 345 1.80 -3.59 -12.84
N MET A 346 1.60 -3.40 -11.52
CA MET A 346 0.51 -2.59 -10.99
C MET A 346 0.66 -1.07 -11.22
N ALA A 347 1.84 -0.59 -11.66
CA ALA A 347 2.02 0.83 -11.96
C ALA A 347 1.11 1.32 -13.11
N ARG A 348 0.62 0.42 -13.97
CA ARG A 348 -0.39 0.75 -14.99
C ARG A 348 -1.74 1.15 -14.40
N TYR A 349 -2.01 0.69 -13.19
CA TYR A 349 -3.32 0.80 -12.55
C TYR A 349 -3.28 1.67 -11.28
N ASN A 350 -2.11 1.82 -10.68
CA ASN A 350 -1.93 2.59 -9.45
C ASN A 350 -0.62 3.38 -9.49
N PRO A 351 -0.67 4.72 -9.54
CA PRO A 351 0.48 5.58 -9.77
C PRO A 351 1.32 5.86 -8.51
N PHE A 352 1.36 4.98 -7.50
CA PHE A 352 2.06 5.31 -6.26
C PHE A 352 3.59 5.48 -6.43
N PHE A 353 4.21 4.79 -7.38
CA PHE A 353 5.62 5.03 -7.74
C PHE A 353 5.80 6.39 -8.44
N GLU A 354 4.92 6.74 -9.39
CA GLU A 354 4.99 8.04 -10.07
C GLU A 354 4.74 9.19 -9.08
N ARG A 355 3.81 9.03 -8.12
CA ARG A 355 3.58 9.98 -7.02
C ARG A 355 4.77 10.12 -6.08
N ALA A 356 5.62 9.09 -5.99
CA ALA A 356 6.88 9.14 -5.27
C ALA A 356 8.02 9.78 -6.09
N GLY A 357 7.78 10.12 -7.38
CA GLY A 357 8.73 10.79 -8.26
C GLY A 357 9.41 9.89 -9.29
N PHE A 358 9.05 8.61 -9.39
CA PHE A 358 9.55 7.72 -10.42
C PHE A 358 9.02 8.11 -11.80
N LYS A 359 9.85 7.91 -12.83
CA LYS A 359 9.49 8.10 -14.23
C LYS A 359 9.37 6.74 -14.92
N TYR A 360 8.32 6.58 -15.72
CA TYR A 360 8.18 5.42 -16.59
C TYR A 360 9.19 5.49 -17.72
N MET A 361 9.92 4.39 -17.93
CA MET A 361 10.97 4.31 -18.94
C MET A 361 10.56 3.48 -20.15
N TRP A 362 10.22 2.21 -19.93
CA TRP A 362 9.84 1.25 -20.97
C TRP A 362 9.15 0.04 -20.37
N ASP A 363 8.63 -0.82 -21.22
CA ASP A 363 8.22 -2.17 -20.84
C ASP A 363 9.35 -3.16 -21.04
N THR A 364 9.51 -4.09 -20.11
CA THR A 364 10.39 -5.25 -20.29
C THR A 364 9.96 -6.09 -21.49
N ALA A 365 10.81 -7.01 -21.95
CA ALA A 365 10.44 -7.99 -23.00
C ALA A 365 9.17 -8.77 -22.67
N SER A 366 8.86 -8.99 -21.38
CA SER A 366 7.62 -9.62 -20.92
C SER A 366 6.44 -8.66 -20.73
N GLY A 367 6.57 -7.40 -21.11
CA GLY A 367 5.51 -6.37 -21.04
C GLY A 367 5.27 -5.77 -19.65
N ARG A 368 6.23 -5.89 -18.73
CA ARG A 368 6.12 -5.29 -17.39
C ARG A 368 6.74 -3.90 -17.38
N PRO A 369 6.07 -2.87 -16.84
CA PRO A 369 6.61 -1.52 -16.77
C PRO A 369 7.87 -1.42 -15.90
N VAL A 370 8.85 -0.69 -16.40
CA VAL A 370 10.06 -0.29 -15.68
C VAL A 370 9.94 1.19 -15.35
N LEU A 371 10.07 1.52 -14.08
CA LEU A 371 10.12 2.90 -13.62
C LEU A 371 11.44 3.16 -12.91
N MET A 372 11.96 4.37 -13.03
CA MET A 372 13.25 4.76 -12.46
C MET A 372 13.13 6.08 -11.71
N TYR A 373 13.92 6.19 -10.63
CA TYR A 373 14.05 7.40 -9.83
C TYR A 373 15.52 7.85 -9.81
N PRO A 374 15.85 9.08 -10.24
CA PRO A 374 17.22 9.59 -10.20
C PRO A 374 17.59 10.02 -8.78
N LEU A 375 18.74 9.56 -8.29
CA LEU A 375 19.33 10.00 -7.02
C LEU A 375 20.39 11.07 -7.21
N THR A 376 20.94 11.21 -8.43
CA THR A 376 21.96 12.18 -8.78
C THR A 376 21.53 13.00 -10.00
N GLU A 377 22.16 14.16 -10.19
CA GLU A 377 21.87 15.04 -11.33
C GLU A 377 22.25 14.39 -12.67
N GLU A 378 23.33 13.62 -12.71
CA GLU A 378 23.69 12.85 -13.89
C GLU A 378 22.60 11.85 -14.28
N ALA A 379 22.05 11.11 -13.31
CA ALA A 379 20.95 10.17 -13.58
C ALA A 379 19.69 10.91 -14.06
N ARG A 380 19.38 12.07 -13.50
CA ARG A 380 18.27 12.92 -13.93
C ARG A 380 18.43 13.34 -15.39
N ARG A 381 19.59 13.90 -15.73
CA ARG A 381 19.89 14.32 -17.10
C ARG A 381 19.75 13.16 -18.10
N ARG A 382 20.27 11.97 -17.79
CA ARG A 382 20.16 10.80 -18.67
C ARG A 382 18.73 10.31 -18.86
N ILE A 383 17.91 10.34 -17.81
CA ILE A 383 16.47 10.04 -17.92
C ILE A 383 15.78 11.06 -18.82
N GLU A 384 16.05 12.36 -18.64
CA GLU A 384 15.45 13.42 -19.45
C GLU A 384 15.91 13.36 -20.93
N GLU A 385 17.18 13.07 -21.18
CA GLU A 385 17.71 12.84 -22.54
C GLU A 385 17.03 11.65 -23.21
N TYR A 386 16.84 10.54 -22.48
CA TYR A 386 16.11 9.39 -22.98
C TYR A 386 14.65 9.76 -23.32
N LEU A 387 13.94 10.41 -22.42
CA LEU A 387 12.54 10.80 -22.61
C LEU A 387 12.37 11.80 -23.77
N ARG A 388 13.39 12.60 -24.08
CA ARG A 388 13.39 13.60 -25.16
C ARG A 388 13.78 13.01 -26.51
N ASN A 389 14.76 12.11 -26.55
CA ASN A 389 15.41 11.70 -27.79
C ASN A 389 14.98 10.29 -28.26
N ASP A 390 14.66 9.37 -27.33
CA ASP A 390 14.27 8.02 -27.71
C ASP A 390 12.79 7.97 -28.17
N PRO A 391 12.47 7.27 -29.28
CA PRO A 391 11.10 7.21 -29.79
C PRO A 391 10.08 6.66 -28.77
N VAL A 392 10.45 5.63 -27.99
CA VAL A 392 9.59 5.07 -26.95
C VAL A 392 9.46 6.07 -25.79
N GLY A 393 10.55 6.69 -25.37
CA GLY A 393 10.56 7.71 -24.34
C GLY A 393 9.67 8.91 -24.67
N ARG A 394 9.76 9.43 -25.89
CA ARG A 394 8.91 10.55 -26.40
C ARG A 394 7.43 10.21 -26.41
N MET A 395 7.06 8.98 -26.76
CA MET A 395 5.65 8.55 -26.87
C MET A 395 4.90 8.71 -25.55
N HIS A 396 5.55 8.45 -24.42
CA HIS A 396 4.88 8.47 -23.10
C HIS A 396 5.35 9.63 -22.20
N GLY A 397 6.49 10.28 -22.48
CA GLY A 397 6.99 11.41 -21.72
C GLY A 397 7.29 11.11 -20.24
N GLY A 398 7.57 9.86 -19.90
CA GLY A 398 7.82 9.42 -18.53
C GLY A 398 6.57 9.18 -17.68
N VAL A 399 5.38 9.24 -18.29
CA VAL A 399 4.08 9.03 -17.61
C VAL A 399 3.44 7.74 -18.12
N LEU A 400 3.16 6.83 -17.18
CA LEU A 400 2.50 5.55 -17.46
C LEU A 400 1.00 5.60 -17.16
N TYR A 401 0.67 6.11 -15.96
CA TYR A 401 -0.70 6.15 -15.50
C TYR A 401 -1.42 7.41 -15.97
N ARG A 402 -2.51 7.22 -16.68
CA ARG A 402 -3.41 8.31 -17.10
C ARG A 402 -4.80 8.03 -16.57
N PRO A 403 -5.36 8.91 -15.71
CA PRO A 403 -6.73 8.76 -15.21
C PRO A 403 -7.74 8.65 -16.36
N ARG A 404 -8.63 7.68 -16.27
CA ARG A 404 -9.67 7.42 -17.28
C ARG A 404 -11.07 7.80 -16.83
N TYR A 405 -11.30 7.83 -15.50
CA TYR A 405 -12.59 8.18 -14.95
C TYR A 405 -12.99 9.61 -15.32
N LYS A 406 -14.10 9.71 -16.06
CA LYS A 406 -14.71 10.95 -16.48
C LYS A 406 -16.21 10.86 -16.24
N PRO A 407 -16.74 11.40 -15.13
CA PRO A 407 -18.17 11.50 -14.90
C PRO A 407 -18.83 12.49 -15.87
N ALA A 408 -20.15 12.59 -15.85
CA ALA A 408 -20.90 13.61 -16.58
C ALA A 408 -20.45 15.02 -16.18
N SER A 409 -20.64 15.99 -17.07
CA SER A 409 -20.36 17.40 -16.76
C SER A 409 -21.13 17.83 -15.51
N PRO A 410 -20.61 18.75 -14.69
CA PRO A 410 -21.31 19.25 -13.51
C PRO A 410 -22.74 19.71 -13.83
N LEU A 411 -23.60 19.76 -12.82
CA LEU A 411 -24.95 20.30 -12.97
C LEU A 411 -24.88 21.72 -13.52
N GLU A 412 -25.78 22.07 -14.47
CA GLU A 412 -25.84 23.39 -15.12
C GLU A 412 -26.50 24.46 -14.24
N SER A 413 -27.31 24.03 -13.28
CA SER A 413 -28.01 24.92 -12.36
C SER A 413 -28.11 24.33 -10.95
N PRO A 414 -28.32 25.16 -9.91
CA PRO A 414 -28.51 24.67 -8.54
C PRO A 414 -29.75 23.77 -8.43
N ILE A 415 -29.74 22.91 -7.40
CA ILE A 415 -30.96 22.23 -6.95
C ILE A 415 -31.70 23.19 -6.03
N ILE A 416 -32.97 23.45 -6.32
CA ILE A 416 -33.80 24.44 -5.61
C ILE A 416 -35.04 23.75 -5.03
N LEU A 417 -35.26 23.96 -3.73
CA LEU A 417 -36.51 23.63 -3.06
C LEU A 417 -37.20 24.94 -2.69
N ARG A 418 -38.47 25.08 -3.05
CA ARG A 418 -39.30 26.26 -2.75
C ARG A 418 -40.55 25.83 -2.01
N GLU A 419 -40.73 26.31 -0.78
CA GLU A 419 -41.91 26.08 0.08
C GLU A 419 -42.34 24.61 0.16
N VAL A 420 -41.34 23.70 0.17
CA VAL A 420 -41.55 22.27 0.10
C VAL A 420 -42.07 21.70 1.39
N SER A 421 -43.25 21.06 1.36
CA SER A 421 -43.80 20.35 2.51
C SER A 421 -44.14 18.90 2.15
N LYS A 422 -44.01 18.01 3.15
CA LYS A 422 -44.35 16.59 3.05
C LYS A 422 -44.94 16.06 4.33
N THR A 423 -46.13 15.43 4.22
CA THR A 423 -46.86 14.81 5.32
C THR A 423 -47.15 13.35 5.00
N TYR A 424 -46.85 12.47 5.93
CA TYR A 424 -47.25 11.08 5.83
C TYR A 424 -48.50 10.84 6.67
N ARG A 425 -49.50 10.18 6.06
CA ARG A 425 -50.70 9.73 6.73
C ARG A 425 -50.67 8.22 6.84
N SER A 426 -50.74 7.72 8.05
CA SER A 426 -50.84 6.29 8.35
C SER A 426 -52.16 6.03 9.04
N GLU A 427 -52.93 5.12 8.51
CA GLU A 427 -54.14 4.63 9.16
C GLU A 427 -53.85 3.31 9.81
N LEU A 428 -53.89 3.27 11.16
CA LEU A 428 -53.68 2.11 11.96
C LEU A 428 -55.04 1.54 12.33
N GLY A 429 -55.41 0.37 11.75
CA GLY A 429 -56.61 -0.39 12.06
C GLY A 429 -56.26 -1.73 12.66
N LEU A 430 -57.26 -2.43 13.20
CA LEU A 430 -57.09 -3.77 13.78
C LEU A 430 -57.44 -4.89 12.77
N GLU A 431 -57.77 -4.54 11.56
CA GLU A 431 -58.16 -5.45 10.49
C GLU A 431 -57.01 -6.37 10.09
N GLY A 432 -57.26 -7.68 10.04
CA GLY A 432 -56.28 -8.70 9.66
C GLY A 432 -55.34 -9.14 10.78
N LEU A 433 -55.43 -8.59 11.99
CA LEU A 433 -54.67 -9.02 13.15
C LEU A 433 -55.26 -10.27 13.83
N ASN A 434 -54.42 -11.07 14.51
CA ASN A 434 -54.87 -12.11 15.37
C ASN A 434 -55.81 -11.54 16.44
N PRO A 435 -56.95 -12.20 16.79
CA PRO A 435 -57.95 -11.70 17.74
C PRO A 435 -57.35 -11.32 19.12
N GLU A 436 -56.42 -12.10 19.66
CA GLU A 436 -55.76 -11.81 20.93
C GLU A 436 -54.92 -10.52 20.85
N VAL A 437 -54.18 -10.33 19.76
CA VAL A 437 -53.40 -9.11 19.52
C VAL A 437 -54.30 -7.91 19.36
N ALA A 438 -55.44 -8.06 18.64
CA ALA A 438 -56.40 -7.02 18.48
C ALA A 438 -57.08 -6.61 19.79
N GLU A 439 -57.37 -7.55 20.69
CA GLU A 439 -57.91 -7.28 22.03
C GLU A 439 -56.93 -6.54 22.93
N VAL A 440 -55.67 -6.94 22.93
CA VAL A 440 -54.58 -6.21 23.62
C VAL A 440 -54.46 -4.76 23.10
N LEU A 441 -54.44 -4.57 21.80
CA LEU A 441 -54.37 -3.23 21.21
C LEU A 441 -55.62 -2.37 21.52
N ARG A 442 -56.82 -2.95 21.58
CA ARG A 442 -58.01 -2.26 22.06
C ARG A 442 -57.90 -1.81 23.49
N SER A 443 -57.30 -2.63 24.33
CA SER A 443 -57.05 -2.29 25.76
C SER A 443 -56.12 -1.08 25.91
N PHE A 444 -55.25 -0.84 24.93
CA PHE A 444 -54.43 0.38 24.82
C PHE A 444 -55.15 1.56 24.12
N GLY A 445 -56.43 1.42 23.80
CA GLY A 445 -57.24 2.45 23.14
C GLY A 445 -56.97 2.55 21.65
N VAL A 446 -56.43 1.53 21.00
CA VAL A 446 -56.16 1.49 19.56
C VAL A 446 -57.32 0.74 18.87
N GLU A 447 -58.33 1.43 18.39
CA GLU A 447 -59.40 0.84 17.53
C GLU A 447 -59.17 1.19 16.05
N ARG A 448 -59.09 2.46 15.76
CA ARG A 448 -58.75 3.02 14.46
C ARG A 448 -58.10 4.38 14.70
N ARG A 449 -56.85 4.52 14.34
CA ARG A 449 -56.14 5.76 14.54
C ARG A 449 -55.51 6.23 13.24
N VAL A 450 -55.83 7.46 12.83
CA VAL A 450 -55.14 8.17 11.77
C VAL A 450 -54.00 8.96 12.40
N VAL A 451 -52.79 8.65 12.00
CA VAL A 451 -51.59 9.37 12.44
C VAL A 451 -51.08 10.17 11.23
N GLU A 452 -51.18 11.50 11.35
CA GLU A 452 -50.59 12.40 10.38
C GLU A 452 -49.24 12.90 10.96
N ARG A 453 -48.21 12.73 10.18
CA ARG A 453 -46.86 13.18 10.54
C ARG A 453 -46.32 14.09 9.47
N ARG A 454 -46.27 15.39 9.77
CA ARG A 454 -45.60 16.39 8.92
C ARG A 454 -44.11 16.23 9.09
N VAL A 455 -43.41 15.77 8.04
CA VAL A 455 -42.01 15.40 8.07
C VAL A 455 -41.15 16.54 7.52
N LEU A 456 -41.67 17.33 6.58
CA LEU A 456 -41.04 18.55 6.08
C LEU A 456 -42.13 19.64 5.99
N GLU A 457 -41.78 20.88 6.40
CA GLU A 457 -42.67 22.01 6.45
C GLU A 457 -41.97 23.25 5.91
N ASP A 458 -42.50 23.80 4.81
CA ASP A 458 -42.05 25.04 4.17
C ASP A 458 -40.51 25.13 3.99
N VAL A 459 -39.92 24.06 3.41
CA VAL A 459 -38.47 23.98 3.23
C VAL A 459 -38.06 24.79 2.01
N ASN A 460 -37.19 25.78 2.27
CA ASN A 460 -36.55 26.59 1.24
C ASN A 460 -35.04 26.33 1.28
N LEU A 461 -34.47 25.85 0.15
CA LEU A 461 -33.07 25.41 0.10
C LEU A 461 -32.50 25.55 -1.32
N GLU A 462 -31.27 26.01 -1.41
CA GLU A 462 -30.46 26.03 -2.63
C GLU A 462 -29.18 25.24 -2.46
N ILE A 463 -28.93 24.27 -3.35
CA ILE A 463 -27.71 23.46 -3.38
C ILE A 463 -26.95 23.77 -4.66
N LYS A 464 -25.77 24.36 -4.56
CA LYS A 464 -24.94 24.72 -5.71
C LYS A 464 -24.33 23.50 -6.38
N PRO A 465 -24.10 23.54 -7.72
CA PRO A 465 -23.40 22.49 -8.43
C PRO A 465 -22.03 22.20 -7.83
N GLY A 466 -21.64 20.90 -7.74
CA GLY A 466 -20.38 20.46 -7.19
C GLY A 466 -20.25 20.56 -5.66
N SER A 467 -21.30 20.96 -4.94
CA SER A 467 -21.32 21.01 -3.50
C SER A 467 -21.39 19.63 -2.85
N ILE A 468 -20.79 19.49 -1.70
CA ILE A 468 -20.95 18.35 -0.80
C ILE A 468 -21.91 18.75 0.32
N VAL A 469 -23.08 18.15 0.35
CA VAL A 469 -24.16 18.38 1.31
C VAL A 469 -24.34 17.15 2.19
N VAL A 470 -24.33 17.33 3.49
CA VAL A 470 -24.51 16.25 4.46
C VAL A 470 -25.78 16.49 5.29
N LEU A 471 -26.70 15.53 5.28
CA LEU A 471 -27.91 15.51 6.08
C LEU A 471 -27.65 14.77 7.39
N MET A 472 -27.96 15.45 8.50
CA MET A 472 -27.90 14.90 9.86
C MET A 472 -29.25 15.07 10.55
N GLY A 473 -29.47 14.31 11.61
CA GLY A 473 -30.70 14.35 12.39
C GLY A 473 -31.10 12.97 12.91
N LEU A 474 -32.10 12.92 13.79
CA LEU A 474 -32.59 11.68 14.40
C LEU A 474 -33.17 10.73 13.35
N SER A 475 -33.29 9.44 13.71
CA SER A 475 -34.02 8.47 12.87
C SER A 475 -35.46 8.93 12.70
N GLY A 476 -36.00 8.82 11.50
CA GLY A 476 -37.35 9.26 11.17
C GLY A 476 -37.54 10.80 11.12
N ALA A 477 -36.47 11.60 11.18
CA ALA A 477 -36.55 13.06 11.14
C ALA A 477 -36.90 13.65 9.76
N GLY A 478 -36.88 12.84 8.67
CA GLY A 478 -37.19 13.29 7.31
C GLY A 478 -36.03 13.36 6.36
N LYS A 479 -34.84 12.87 6.74
CA LYS A 479 -33.64 12.86 5.87
C LYS A 479 -33.92 12.10 4.57
N THR A 480 -34.35 10.83 4.68
CA THR A 480 -34.72 10.00 3.51
C THR A 480 -35.84 10.64 2.67
N THR A 481 -36.79 11.30 3.33
CA THR A 481 -37.86 12.05 2.62
C THR A 481 -37.28 13.16 1.77
N LEU A 482 -36.38 13.98 2.30
CA LEU A 482 -35.71 15.04 1.55
C LEU A 482 -34.94 14.49 0.35
N LEU A 483 -34.20 13.37 0.54
CA LEU A 483 -33.51 12.70 -0.54
C LEU A 483 -34.46 12.21 -1.63
N ARG A 484 -35.59 11.57 -1.24
CA ARG A 484 -36.60 11.10 -2.20
C ARG A 484 -37.18 12.24 -3.03
N LEU A 485 -37.47 13.42 -2.45
CA LEU A 485 -37.98 14.55 -3.16
C LEU A 485 -37.00 15.10 -4.21
N VAL A 486 -35.72 15.16 -3.88
CA VAL A 486 -34.66 15.51 -4.84
C VAL A 486 -34.58 14.49 -5.97
N LEU A 487 -34.62 13.19 -5.63
CA LEU A 487 -34.59 12.10 -6.61
C LEU A 487 -35.82 12.08 -7.51
N GLY A 488 -37.03 12.37 -6.96
CA GLY A 488 -38.27 12.51 -7.71
C GLY A 488 -38.21 13.63 -8.75
N ALA A 489 -37.69 14.79 -8.36
CA ALA A 489 -37.46 15.92 -9.26
C ALA A 489 -36.42 15.62 -10.35
N ALA A 490 -35.48 14.70 -10.08
CA ALA A 490 -34.51 14.22 -11.05
C ALA A 490 -35.01 13.04 -11.90
N GLY A 491 -36.30 12.70 -11.83
CA GLY A 491 -36.95 11.67 -12.66
C GLY A 491 -36.92 10.24 -12.11
N LEU A 492 -36.47 10.04 -10.86
CA LEU A 492 -36.46 8.74 -10.17
C LEU A 492 -37.79 8.57 -9.37
N GLY A 493 -38.12 7.31 -9.05
CA GLY A 493 -39.31 7.00 -8.22
C GLY A 493 -40.65 6.96 -8.98
N GLY A 494 -40.70 7.37 -10.24
CA GLY A 494 -41.91 7.28 -11.10
C GLY A 494 -43.13 7.97 -10.48
N ASP A 495 -44.27 7.24 -10.41
CA ASP A 495 -45.51 7.78 -9.83
C ASP A 495 -45.61 7.61 -8.29
N ASN A 496 -44.57 7.14 -7.63
CA ASN A 496 -44.59 6.98 -6.19
C ASN A 496 -44.79 8.33 -5.48
N PRO A 497 -45.88 8.53 -4.70
CA PRO A 497 -46.14 9.79 -4.02
C PRO A 497 -45.08 10.18 -3.00
N ASN A 498 -44.28 9.21 -2.51
CA ASN A 498 -43.18 9.49 -1.57
C ASN A 498 -42.06 10.30 -2.22
N TYR A 499 -41.96 10.33 -3.53
CA TYR A 499 -40.97 11.08 -4.31
C TYR A 499 -41.50 12.45 -4.82
N LYS A 500 -42.76 12.81 -4.47
CA LYS A 500 -43.39 14.09 -4.87
C LYS A 500 -43.70 14.90 -3.60
N PRO A 501 -43.46 16.21 -3.57
CA PRO A 501 -43.89 17.07 -2.46
C PRO A 501 -45.42 17.17 -2.44
N ASP A 502 -45.99 17.43 -1.26
CA ASP A 502 -47.44 17.70 -1.16
C ASP A 502 -47.73 19.15 -1.51
N THR A 503 -46.82 20.07 -1.16
CA THR A 503 -46.85 21.48 -1.58
C THR A 503 -45.43 21.94 -1.91
N GLY A 504 -45.34 23.03 -2.68
CA GLY A 504 -44.07 23.56 -3.15
C GLY A 504 -43.49 22.83 -4.35
N GLU A 505 -42.32 23.18 -4.74
CA GLU A 505 -41.62 22.58 -5.88
C GLU A 505 -40.15 22.25 -5.59
N VAL A 506 -39.65 21.19 -6.24
CA VAL A 506 -38.22 20.83 -6.25
C VAL A 506 -37.76 20.88 -7.70
N ILE A 507 -36.68 21.63 -7.95
CA ILE A 507 -36.12 21.85 -9.29
C ILE A 507 -34.72 21.26 -9.32
N VAL A 508 -34.42 20.39 -10.28
CA VAL A 508 -33.13 19.80 -10.56
C VAL A 508 -32.74 20.09 -12.01
N ALA A 509 -31.48 20.35 -12.27
CA ALA A 509 -30.94 20.62 -13.60
C ALA A 509 -31.31 19.52 -14.62
N GLY A 510 -31.68 19.89 -15.82
CA GLY A 510 -32.06 18.93 -16.89
C GLY A 510 -30.91 18.01 -17.34
N ASN A 511 -29.67 18.41 -17.12
CA ASN A 511 -28.49 17.59 -17.41
C ASN A 511 -28.09 16.65 -16.24
N ALA A 512 -28.96 16.48 -15.22
CA ALA A 512 -28.67 15.64 -14.08
C ALA A 512 -28.56 14.17 -14.48
N ARG A 513 -27.38 13.60 -14.28
CA ARG A 513 -27.13 12.17 -14.33
C ARG A 513 -27.00 11.67 -12.89
N VAL A 514 -28.06 11.06 -12.42
CA VAL A 514 -28.21 10.70 -11.01
C VAL A 514 -27.79 9.26 -10.79
N ALA A 515 -27.00 9.03 -9.74
CA ALA A 515 -26.86 7.72 -9.13
C ALA A 515 -27.29 7.83 -7.66
N ALA A 516 -28.05 6.85 -7.18
CA ALA A 516 -28.63 6.91 -5.85
C ALA A 516 -28.57 5.56 -5.12
N LEU A 517 -28.46 5.63 -3.79
CA LEU A 517 -28.62 4.50 -2.88
C LEU A 517 -29.59 4.90 -1.77
N ILE A 518 -30.75 4.28 -1.74
CA ILE A 518 -31.69 4.29 -0.61
C ILE A 518 -31.92 2.84 -0.22
N PRO A 519 -31.45 2.40 0.96
CA PRO A 519 -31.53 1.00 1.35
C PRO A 519 -32.96 0.42 1.23
N GLY A 520 -33.09 -0.72 0.53
CA GLY A 520 -34.37 -1.38 0.31
C GLY A 520 -35.28 -0.74 -0.75
N GLU A 521 -34.90 0.37 -1.37
CA GLU A 521 -35.73 1.04 -2.39
C GLU A 521 -34.97 1.26 -3.70
N ILE A 522 -33.81 1.90 -3.66
CA ILE A 522 -32.96 2.17 -4.80
C ILE A 522 -31.56 1.65 -4.47
N GLU A 523 -31.19 0.58 -5.13
CA GLU A 523 -29.85 -0.02 -4.99
C GLU A 523 -29.24 -0.24 -6.37
N PRO A 524 -27.93 -0.06 -6.52
CA PRO A 524 -27.25 -0.34 -7.78
C PRO A 524 -27.27 -1.85 -8.07
N GLU A 525 -27.62 -2.21 -9.28
CA GLU A 525 -27.56 -3.59 -9.73
C GLU A 525 -26.10 -4.07 -9.84
N ILE A 526 -25.79 -5.16 -9.15
CA ILE A 526 -24.52 -5.88 -9.20
C ILE A 526 -24.86 -7.35 -9.43
N GLY A 527 -24.46 -7.87 -10.59
CA GLY A 527 -24.77 -9.24 -10.99
C GLY A 527 -23.91 -10.31 -10.32
N GLY A 528 -23.83 -11.48 -10.95
CA GLY A 528 -23.16 -12.66 -10.41
C GLY A 528 -21.72 -12.86 -10.85
N ARG A 529 -21.15 -11.95 -11.65
CA ARG A 529 -19.75 -11.99 -12.08
C ARG A 529 -18.80 -11.52 -10.96
N SER A 530 -17.51 -11.58 -11.20
CA SER A 530 -16.54 -10.98 -10.29
C SER A 530 -16.71 -9.47 -10.20
N LEU A 531 -16.39 -8.88 -9.06
CA LEU A 531 -16.62 -7.45 -8.83
C LEU A 531 -15.95 -6.58 -9.92
N LEU A 532 -14.72 -6.93 -10.32
CA LEU A 532 -14.03 -6.19 -11.38
C LEU A 532 -14.75 -6.30 -12.73
N GLU A 533 -15.26 -7.47 -13.09
CA GLU A 533 -16.03 -7.66 -14.34
C GLU A 533 -17.34 -6.89 -14.30
N GLU A 534 -18.04 -6.87 -13.15
CA GLU A 534 -19.29 -6.09 -12.99
C GLU A 534 -19.05 -4.59 -13.19
N ILE A 535 -18.03 -4.05 -12.51
CA ILE A 535 -17.73 -2.62 -12.62
C ILE A 535 -17.15 -2.29 -14.01
N ALA A 536 -16.32 -3.18 -14.59
CA ALA A 536 -15.78 -2.98 -15.95
C ALA A 536 -16.86 -2.99 -17.03
N SER A 537 -17.92 -3.80 -16.86
CA SER A 537 -19.06 -3.79 -17.80
C SER A 537 -19.86 -2.48 -17.76
N LYS A 538 -19.94 -1.82 -16.58
CA LYS A 538 -20.59 -0.52 -16.41
C LYS A 538 -19.74 0.64 -16.94
N THR A 539 -18.43 0.62 -16.68
CA THR A 539 -17.51 1.68 -17.12
C THR A 539 -17.12 1.56 -18.60
N GLY A 540 -17.12 0.35 -19.15
CA GLY A 540 -16.61 0.03 -20.48
C GLY A 540 -15.09 -0.13 -20.56
N ASP A 541 -14.36 0.04 -19.44
CA ASP A 541 -12.91 -0.02 -19.38
C ASP A 541 -12.42 -0.59 -18.03
N VAL A 542 -11.53 -1.58 -18.08
CA VAL A 542 -11.00 -2.24 -16.88
C VAL A 542 -10.15 -1.29 -16.01
N VAL A 543 -9.41 -0.36 -16.62
CA VAL A 543 -8.57 0.59 -15.86
C VAL A 543 -9.47 1.60 -15.15
N GLU A 544 -10.51 2.10 -15.82
CA GLU A 544 -11.52 2.97 -15.22
C GLU A 544 -12.24 2.25 -14.06
N ALA A 545 -12.59 0.97 -14.25
CA ALA A 545 -13.19 0.16 -13.19
C ALA A 545 -12.30 0.06 -11.94
N LEU A 546 -11.00 -0.11 -12.12
CA LEU A 546 -10.03 -0.13 -11.00
C LEU A 546 -9.92 1.23 -10.31
N GLU A 547 -10.04 2.34 -11.04
CA GLU A 547 -10.07 3.69 -10.48
C GLU A 547 -11.30 3.88 -9.59
N VAL A 548 -12.47 3.49 -10.10
CA VAL A 548 -13.74 3.56 -9.39
C VAL A 548 -13.72 2.69 -8.13
N LEU A 549 -13.28 1.43 -8.24
CA LEU A 549 -13.12 0.53 -7.10
C LEU A 549 -12.16 1.13 -6.04
N SER A 550 -11.05 1.69 -6.49
CA SER A 550 -10.09 2.35 -5.58
C SER A 550 -10.70 3.58 -4.90
N ALA A 551 -11.51 4.38 -5.60
CA ALA A 551 -12.23 5.51 -5.02
C ALA A 551 -13.22 5.06 -3.93
N ALA A 552 -13.92 3.95 -4.15
CA ALA A 552 -14.80 3.33 -3.17
C ALA A 552 -14.07 2.56 -2.04
N GLY A 553 -12.73 2.59 -2.01
CA GLY A 553 -11.96 1.94 -0.94
C GLY A 553 -11.63 0.48 -1.17
N ILE A 554 -11.89 -0.06 -2.36
CA ILE A 554 -11.52 -1.43 -2.74
C ILE A 554 -10.23 -1.38 -3.55
N SER A 555 -9.12 -1.79 -2.97
CA SER A 555 -7.78 -1.75 -3.59
C SER A 555 -7.04 -3.09 -3.44
N ASP A 556 -7.76 -4.18 -3.26
CA ASP A 556 -7.22 -5.52 -3.11
C ASP A 556 -7.59 -6.41 -4.29
N ALA A 557 -6.58 -7.04 -4.91
CA ALA A 557 -6.79 -7.92 -6.06
C ALA A 557 -7.65 -9.16 -5.72
N VAL A 558 -7.65 -9.62 -4.48
CA VAL A 558 -8.51 -10.71 -4.03
C VAL A 558 -9.98 -10.28 -4.11
N LEU A 559 -10.27 -9.04 -3.68
CA LEU A 559 -11.65 -8.49 -3.74
C LEU A 559 -12.10 -8.21 -5.17
N TYR A 560 -11.18 -7.91 -6.10
CA TYR A 560 -11.52 -7.75 -7.52
C TYR A 560 -12.10 -9.03 -8.14
N ARG A 561 -11.61 -10.19 -7.71
CA ARG A 561 -12.10 -11.49 -8.15
C ARG A 561 -13.37 -11.94 -7.41
N ALA A 562 -13.60 -11.44 -6.20
CA ALA A 562 -14.74 -11.85 -5.37
C ALA A 562 -16.07 -11.46 -6.02
N ARG A 563 -17.10 -12.25 -5.77
CA ARG A 563 -18.48 -11.97 -6.14
C ARG A 563 -19.18 -11.26 -4.99
N LEU A 564 -20.26 -10.55 -5.26
CA LEU A 564 -20.95 -9.72 -4.25
C LEU A 564 -21.31 -10.50 -2.97
N TRP A 565 -21.76 -11.74 -3.10
CA TRP A 565 -22.18 -12.55 -1.94
C TRP A 565 -21.00 -13.08 -1.10
N GLU A 566 -19.79 -13.11 -1.66
CA GLU A 566 -18.55 -13.51 -0.97
C GLU A 566 -17.98 -12.36 -0.11
N LEU A 567 -18.51 -11.15 -0.27
CA LEU A 567 -18.04 -9.95 0.42
C LEU A 567 -18.69 -9.81 1.80
N SER A 568 -17.94 -9.26 2.75
CA SER A 568 -18.50 -8.80 4.04
C SER A 568 -19.46 -7.62 3.84
N THR A 569 -20.29 -7.31 4.84
CA THR A 569 -21.28 -6.21 4.75
C THR A 569 -20.62 -4.88 4.39
N GLY A 570 -19.52 -4.51 5.05
CA GLY A 570 -18.77 -3.29 4.72
C GLY A 570 -18.10 -3.33 3.34
N GLN A 571 -17.69 -4.51 2.85
CA GLN A 571 -17.17 -4.66 1.49
C GLN A 571 -18.31 -4.54 0.46
N LYS A 572 -19.51 -5.07 0.75
CA LYS A 572 -20.70 -4.90 -0.09
C LYS A 572 -21.11 -3.42 -0.23
N GLU A 573 -21.08 -2.67 0.87
CA GLU A 573 -21.35 -1.23 0.86
C GLU A 573 -20.37 -0.48 -0.05
N ARG A 574 -19.09 -0.78 0.05
CA ARG A 574 -18.07 -0.21 -0.86
C ARG A 574 -18.23 -0.66 -2.31
N ALA A 575 -18.64 -1.90 -2.55
CA ALA A 575 -18.95 -2.38 -3.89
C ALA A 575 -20.16 -1.65 -4.52
N ARG A 576 -21.20 -1.39 -3.72
CA ARG A 576 -22.37 -0.57 -4.16
C ARG A 576 -21.94 0.85 -4.50
N LEU A 577 -21.10 1.48 -3.66
CA LEU A 577 -20.53 2.80 -3.96
C LEU A 577 -19.72 2.80 -5.26
N ALA A 578 -18.94 1.76 -5.52
CA ALA A 578 -18.23 1.62 -6.78
C ALA A 578 -19.19 1.50 -7.98
N ALA A 579 -20.27 0.73 -7.83
CA ALA A 579 -21.28 0.60 -8.88
C ALA A 579 -21.97 1.92 -9.20
N LEU A 580 -22.32 2.72 -8.18
CA LEU A 580 -22.86 4.07 -8.35
C LEU A 580 -21.90 5.00 -9.11
N LEU A 581 -20.63 5.01 -8.71
CA LEU A 581 -19.60 5.82 -9.38
C LEU A 581 -19.38 5.37 -10.84
N ALA A 582 -19.51 4.06 -11.12
CA ALA A 582 -19.38 3.51 -12.47
C ALA A 582 -20.45 4.02 -13.45
N GLU A 583 -21.59 4.48 -12.94
CA GLU A 583 -22.66 5.14 -13.71
C GLU A 583 -22.29 6.56 -14.17
N LYS A 584 -21.12 7.06 -13.73
CA LYS A 584 -20.58 8.39 -14.10
C LYS A 584 -21.53 9.55 -13.74
N PRO A 585 -22.04 9.61 -12.49
CA PRO A 585 -23.01 10.62 -12.11
C PRO A 585 -22.38 12.03 -11.99
N ASN A 586 -23.22 13.06 -12.17
CA ASN A 586 -22.92 14.41 -11.71
C ASN A 586 -23.75 14.83 -10.47
N LEU A 587 -24.74 13.98 -10.10
CA LEU A 587 -25.48 14.05 -8.84
C LEU A 587 -25.46 12.65 -8.18
N LEU A 588 -24.87 12.57 -7.00
CA LEU A 588 -24.81 11.33 -6.22
C LEU A 588 -25.54 11.51 -4.90
N VAL A 589 -26.56 10.68 -4.67
CA VAL A 589 -27.43 10.74 -3.49
C VAL A 589 -27.33 9.42 -2.72
N ILE A 590 -26.91 9.46 -1.47
CA ILE A 590 -26.73 8.24 -0.65
C ILE A 590 -27.38 8.44 0.72
N ASP A 591 -28.33 7.56 1.06
CA ASP A 591 -28.83 7.43 2.43
C ASP A 591 -28.01 6.43 3.22
N GLU A 592 -27.97 6.60 4.54
CA GLU A 592 -27.19 5.78 5.48
C GLU A 592 -25.69 5.62 5.11
N PHE A 593 -25.10 6.68 4.55
CA PHE A 593 -23.72 6.67 4.09
C PHE A 593 -22.75 6.21 5.18
N THR A 594 -21.97 5.18 4.88
CA THR A 594 -20.98 4.51 5.75
C THR A 594 -21.54 3.80 6.99
N ALA A 595 -22.83 3.47 7.01
CA ALA A 595 -23.48 2.87 8.17
C ALA A 595 -22.84 1.54 8.63
N HIS A 596 -22.40 0.71 7.69
CA HIS A 596 -21.86 -0.63 7.95
C HIS A 596 -20.30 -0.70 7.89
N LEU A 597 -19.63 0.44 7.82
CA LEU A 597 -18.16 0.49 7.83
C LEU A 597 -17.64 0.67 9.26
N ASP A 598 -16.45 0.14 9.56
CA ASP A 598 -15.74 0.53 10.76
C ASP A 598 -15.33 2.03 10.69
N PRO A 599 -15.09 2.70 11.82
CA PRO A 599 -14.85 4.15 11.84
C PRO A 599 -13.69 4.60 10.95
N LEU A 600 -12.59 3.83 10.91
CA LEU A 600 -11.40 4.18 10.12
C LEU A 600 -11.66 4.05 8.62
N THR A 601 -12.29 2.95 8.21
CA THR A 601 -12.68 2.73 6.81
C THR A 601 -13.71 3.75 6.36
N ALA A 602 -14.71 4.10 7.19
CA ALA A 602 -15.73 5.11 6.90
C ALA A 602 -15.09 6.47 6.57
N VAL A 603 -14.16 6.92 7.41
CA VAL A 603 -13.44 8.18 7.23
C VAL A 603 -12.56 8.15 5.96
N TRP A 604 -11.91 7.04 5.65
CA TRP A 604 -11.10 6.92 4.42
C TRP A 604 -11.95 6.93 3.14
N VAL A 605 -13.06 6.21 3.14
CA VAL A 605 -14.01 6.19 2.01
C VAL A 605 -14.60 7.58 1.81
N ALA A 606 -15.06 8.23 2.87
CA ALA A 606 -15.59 9.58 2.83
C ALA A 606 -14.59 10.60 2.24
N GLY A 607 -13.33 10.60 2.72
CA GLY A 607 -12.30 11.50 2.21
C GLY A 607 -11.91 11.26 0.75
N ARG A 608 -11.95 10.00 0.28
CA ARG A 608 -11.70 9.69 -1.14
C ARG A 608 -12.86 10.12 -2.03
N LEU A 609 -14.09 9.86 -1.58
CA LEU A 609 -15.28 10.28 -2.29
C LEU A 609 -15.34 11.80 -2.41
N ALA A 610 -15.10 12.54 -1.33
CA ALA A 610 -15.05 14.00 -1.34
C ALA A 610 -13.99 14.53 -2.32
N LYS A 611 -12.79 13.95 -2.30
CA LYS A 611 -11.72 14.32 -3.24
C LYS A 611 -12.09 14.06 -4.70
N LEU A 612 -12.74 12.94 -4.98
CA LEU A 612 -13.22 12.60 -6.33
C LEU A 612 -14.28 13.59 -6.78
N ALA A 613 -15.27 13.85 -5.91
CA ALA A 613 -16.39 14.75 -6.20
C ALA A 613 -15.89 16.18 -6.49
N ARG A 614 -15.05 16.73 -5.64
CA ARG A 614 -14.48 18.08 -5.86
C ARG A 614 -13.64 18.18 -7.11
N LYS A 615 -12.82 17.15 -7.42
CA LYS A 615 -12.00 17.11 -8.64
C LYS A 615 -12.86 17.18 -9.92
N HIS A 616 -14.03 16.57 -9.89
CA HIS A 616 -14.87 16.39 -11.07
C HIS A 616 -16.16 17.22 -11.04
N GLY A 617 -16.43 18.00 -9.99
CA GLY A 617 -17.63 18.82 -9.86
C GLY A 617 -18.91 18.00 -9.63
N ILE A 618 -18.80 16.81 -9.01
CA ILE A 618 -19.97 15.98 -8.69
C ILE A 618 -20.65 16.57 -7.46
N THR A 619 -21.97 16.81 -7.55
CA THR A 619 -22.79 17.21 -6.41
C THR A 619 -23.08 15.97 -5.56
N LEU A 620 -22.72 16.02 -4.27
CA LEU A 620 -22.99 14.95 -3.31
C LEU A 620 -24.07 15.36 -2.33
N ILE A 621 -25.08 14.51 -2.12
CA ILE A 621 -26.09 14.67 -1.07
C ILE A 621 -26.10 13.36 -0.26
N LEU A 622 -25.57 13.42 0.96
CA LEU A 622 -25.31 12.25 1.79
C LEU A 622 -26.06 12.36 3.12
N ALA A 623 -26.85 11.35 3.50
CA ALA A 623 -27.38 11.27 4.85
C ALA A 623 -26.54 10.30 5.69
N THR A 624 -26.11 10.74 6.87
CA THR A 624 -25.33 9.91 7.80
C THR A 624 -25.62 10.30 9.25
N HIS A 625 -25.43 9.33 10.15
CA HIS A 625 -25.46 9.56 11.60
C HIS A 625 -24.05 9.72 12.20
N ARG A 626 -23.02 9.54 11.38
CA ARG A 626 -21.61 9.50 11.83
C ARG A 626 -20.95 10.86 11.73
N ARG A 627 -20.62 11.45 12.89
CA ARG A 627 -19.93 12.73 12.96
C ARG A 627 -18.49 12.66 12.49
N GLU A 628 -17.84 11.50 12.69
CA GLU A 628 -16.44 11.29 12.32
C GLU A 628 -16.14 11.40 10.82
N VAL A 629 -17.15 11.25 9.96
CA VAL A 629 -16.95 11.40 8.52
C VAL A 629 -17.05 12.86 8.03
N LEU A 630 -17.57 13.77 8.84
CA LEU A 630 -17.74 15.19 8.45
C LEU A 630 -16.41 15.85 8.12
N ASP A 631 -15.40 15.67 8.97
CA ASP A 631 -14.07 16.26 8.74
C ASP A 631 -13.44 15.73 7.44
N ALA A 632 -13.69 14.45 7.12
CA ALA A 632 -13.18 13.83 5.91
C ALA A 632 -13.92 14.29 4.65
N LEU A 633 -15.22 14.50 4.73
CA LEU A 633 -16.05 15.03 3.64
C LEU A 633 -15.79 16.51 3.42
N ASN A 634 -15.48 17.26 4.50
CA ASN A 634 -15.37 18.72 4.49
C ASN A 634 -16.54 19.36 3.73
N PRO A 635 -17.81 19.18 4.22
CA PRO A 635 -18.99 19.57 3.48
C PRO A 635 -19.11 21.07 3.30
N ASP A 636 -19.68 21.51 2.17
CA ASP A 636 -20.03 22.92 1.95
C ASP A 636 -21.27 23.31 2.75
N MET A 637 -22.13 22.33 3.06
CA MET A 637 -23.37 22.54 3.77
C MET A 637 -23.72 21.33 4.62
N VAL A 638 -24.08 21.55 5.87
CA VAL A 638 -24.68 20.54 6.75
C VAL A 638 -26.14 20.91 7.01
N LEU A 639 -27.05 19.98 6.70
CA LEU A 639 -28.48 20.12 6.90
C LEU A 639 -28.89 19.34 8.14
N ILE A 640 -29.33 20.03 9.17
CA ILE A 640 -29.91 19.39 10.36
C ILE A 640 -31.43 19.28 10.16
N VAL A 641 -31.90 18.03 9.96
CA VAL A 641 -33.29 17.73 9.71
C VAL A 641 -33.97 17.27 10.99
N GLY A 642 -35.07 17.91 11.39
CA GLY A 642 -35.83 17.54 12.58
C GLY A 642 -37.10 18.36 12.77
N TYR A 643 -38.13 17.74 13.34
CA TYR A 643 -39.41 18.35 13.68
C TYR A 643 -40.06 19.16 12.54
N GLY A 644 -40.01 18.63 11.31
CA GLY A 644 -40.55 19.26 10.10
C GLY A 644 -39.64 20.33 9.50
N ARG A 645 -38.56 20.72 10.12
CA ARG A 645 -37.68 21.80 9.70
C ARG A 645 -36.33 21.31 9.21
N VAL A 646 -35.73 22.08 8.32
CA VAL A 646 -34.37 21.90 7.83
C VAL A 646 -33.54 23.12 8.20
N HIS A 647 -32.58 22.95 9.08
CA HIS A 647 -31.66 24.01 9.47
C HIS A 647 -30.36 23.89 8.69
N VAL A 648 -30.02 24.95 8.00
CA VAL A 648 -28.76 25.04 7.24
C VAL A 648 -27.65 25.53 8.18
N GLN A 649 -26.64 24.71 8.33
CA GLN A 649 -25.40 25.08 9.01
C GLN A 649 -24.31 25.21 7.94
N ALA A 650 -23.63 26.34 7.88
CA ALA A 650 -22.50 26.52 6.98
C ALA A 650 -21.46 25.44 7.28
N GLY A 651 -20.91 24.84 6.21
CA GLY A 651 -19.85 23.83 6.36
C GLY A 651 -18.60 24.40 6.99
N THR A 652 -17.74 23.53 7.48
CA THR A 652 -16.44 23.85 8.10
C THR A 652 -15.38 24.27 7.07
N ALA A 653 -15.77 24.63 5.84
CA ALA A 653 -14.88 25.17 4.84
C ALA A 653 -14.42 26.58 5.22
N GLY A 654 -13.37 26.64 6.05
CA GLY A 654 -12.64 27.83 6.43
C GLY A 654 -11.17 27.63 6.15
#